data_5ba98d0ea8ec9b636c03de43f7ae57a8
#
_entry.id   5ba98d0ea8ec9b636c03de43f7ae57a8
#
_cell.length_a   1.000
_cell.length_b   1.000
_cell.length_c   1.000
_cell.angle_alpha   90.00
_cell.angle_beta   90.00
_cell.angle_gamma   90.00
#
_symmetry.space_group_name_H-M   'P 1'
#
loop_
_entity.id
_entity.type
_entity.pdbx_description
1 polymer ?
#
loop_
_entity_poly.entity_id
_entity_poly.type
_entity_poly.pdbx_seq_one_letter_code
_entity_poly.pdbx_strand_id
1 'polypeptide(L)'
;MEEISMRLNRVICVLLTLSVLVWSTSLSAEFKKGETYHGFKLLDKRFVKEVNAECLYFEHVQSGARLFKIAADDANKTFCIAFKTLPPSDAGAPHIMEHSVLNGSKNFPVKSPFDVLSKGSLNTFLNALTGNDITMYPVASMNDKDYFNLMHVYLDAVFNPLIFSDPRILKQEGWHYELTDKDSAVVYKGVVYNEMKGAYSSPTRELGYQVNKYLFPDNDYRFSSGGYPAAIPTLTYLDFLNFHRKYYHPVNSHIFLYGNADLDKELAFIDKEYLAHYQKTAARVSIPLQPSFKERKQIIAHYSAAEGGSTENQTYLTLTWLAGLSADQNLTIALRILTEVLVNQESAPLRLALQQAGIGKDVNASLDDLQQNIFQIMVQNANPEDKDKYDDLVSKTFTEVAAKGLDREAVEGTLNRMEFRLREGDDAQKGITYNFQLIGGWFYADDPFLGLEYEKPLAELKKAIKNGYLESVIRKYLLDNKHALLLVLQPKPGLEAEINLKVEKELQSFKTALSNEDTEKLVKETAELIDYQKREDSQEALATIPLLDLKDINPKADWYAVAEKNIAGVPLLYYETFTNNVVYLQLYYDTRVLPAELIPYTALLTEVLGSLNTVNYTFGDLDKALNLHTGGFNTFLSTYLENQDDEQLQPRFVISSKAMNTKTDKMFDLVAEIVNHSRYADKDRLKAVLTRHQSRLDANVKRNGYSYTRTRLLSYYTNSGMFNEMTGGIEYYWFITNLANNFDTQAETIIANLTKTAQLLFTRDNLIAQCTCGKPDQSTFTGSMEKFVQILPQLKPVYQQWNFALDKKNEGFLTASKVQYVLQGYDYKKLGYKWNGTMRVLNQVLSTDWLQNQIRVIGGAYGGFSFFAPNGQVIFASYRDPNLKETLDNYKATSVYLQKFEADDKTMTRYIIGTISDLDQPLTPSQKGNMAVRYYFEKTSPDQLQEDRSAVLKVKPADIKDMQKLVADILSQNAFCVYGNEEKIQTQKDLFVKVVPLMK
;
A
#
# COMPACT_ATOMS: atom_id res chain seq x y z
N MET A 1 2.28 -68.95 -26.53
CA MET A 1 1.22 -67.90 -26.47
C MET A 1 1.57 -66.76 -25.51
N GLU A 2 2.29 -66.97 -24.42
CA GLU A 2 2.71 -65.92 -23.47
C GLU A 2 3.77 -64.95 -24.02
N GLU A 3 4.70 -65.45 -24.87
CA GLU A 3 5.77 -64.60 -25.46
C GLU A 3 5.24 -63.63 -26.54
N ILE A 4 4.16 -63.97 -27.20
CA ILE A 4 3.50 -63.08 -28.17
C ILE A 4 2.67 -62.03 -27.50
N SER A 5 2.09 -62.34 -26.32
CA SER A 5 1.34 -61.40 -25.47
C SER A 5 2.26 -60.33 -24.84
N MET A 6 3.47 -60.72 -24.37
CA MET A 6 4.43 -59.76 -23.85
C MET A 6 5.06 -58.81 -24.90
N ARG A 7 5.23 -59.27 -26.15
CA ARG A 7 5.71 -58.41 -27.24
C ARG A 7 4.62 -57.44 -27.70
N LEU A 8 3.36 -57.87 -27.72
CA LEU A 8 2.22 -57.00 -28.10
C LEU A 8 1.98 -55.93 -27.02
N ASN A 9 2.06 -56.25 -25.74
CA ASN A 9 1.92 -55.27 -24.63
C ASN A 9 3.09 -54.25 -24.59
N ARG A 10 4.32 -54.65 -24.95
CA ARG A 10 5.44 -53.70 -25.07
C ARG A 10 5.29 -52.77 -26.27
N VAL A 11 4.75 -53.24 -27.41
CA VAL A 11 4.50 -52.39 -28.55
C VAL A 11 3.30 -51.43 -28.30
N ILE A 12 2.28 -51.88 -27.61
CA ILE A 12 1.13 -51.04 -27.23
C ILE A 12 1.56 -49.98 -26.15
N CYS A 13 2.40 -50.34 -25.17
CA CYS A 13 2.96 -49.35 -24.24
C CYS A 13 3.90 -48.33 -24.93
N VAL A 14 4.71 -48.71 -25.89
CA VAL A 14 5.57 -47.78 -26.65
C VAL A 14 4.74 -46.91 -27.60
N LEU A 15 3.66 -47.41 -28.18
CA LEU A 15 2.74 -46.62 -29.00
C LEU A 15 1.86 -45.68 -28.14
N LEU A 16 1.47 -46.08 -26.93
CA LEU A 16 0.77 -45.22 -25.98
C LEU A 16 1.70 -44.14 -25.39
N THR A 17 2.97 -44.43 -25.09
CA THR A 17 3.95 -43.42 -24.69
C THR A 17 4.34 -42.48 -25.83
N LEU A 18 4.38 -42.91 -27.07
CA LEU A 18 4.58 -42.04 -28.23
C LEU A 18 3.32 -41.20 -28.55
N SER A 19 2.12 -41.71 -28.34
CA SER A 19 0.88 -40.92 -28.51
C SER A 19 0.61 -39.92 -27.42
N VAL A 20 1.12 -40.16 -26.19
CA VAL A 20 1.05 -39.16 -25.10
C VAL A 20 2.12 -38.06 -25.26
N LEU A 21 3.23 -38.35 -25.93
CA LEU A 21 4.26 -37.35 -26.29
C LEU A 21 3.91 -36.50 -27.55
N VAL A 22 2.87 -36.86 -28.30
CA VAL A 22 2.43 -36.11 -29.50
C VAL A 22 1.22 -35.19 -29.22
N TRP A 23 0.61 -35.26 -28.02
CA TRP A 23 -0.57 -34.43 -27.66
C TRP A 23 -0.30 -33.27 -26.72
N SER A 24 0.95 -32.86 -26.53
CA SER A 24 1.29 -31.66 -25.77
C SER A 24 2.27 -30.70 -26.47
N THR A 25 2.34 -30.76 -27.81
CA THR A 25 2.88 -29.64 -28.57
C THR A 25 1.72 -28.88 -29.19
N SER A 26 1.09 -27.98 -28.39
CA SER A 26 0.63 -26.72 -28.95
C SER A 26 1.88 -26.11 -29.57
N LEU A 27 1.95 -26.00 -30.90
CA LEU A 27 2.94 -25.21 -31.61
C LEU A 27 2.77 -23.76 -31.14
N SER A 28 3.35 -23.40 -29.98
CA SER A 28 3.61 -22.00 -29.72
C SER A 28 4.60 -21.56 -30.79
N ALA A 29 4.28 -20.51 -31.53
CA ALA A 29 5.18 -19.95 -32.53
C ALA A 29 6.56 -19.72 -31.88
N GLU A 30 7.62 -20.35 -32.42
CA GLU A 30 8.97 -20.17 -31.91
C GLU A 30 9.45 -18.79 -32.28
N PHE A 31 9.37 -17.82 -31.29
CA PHE A 31 9.86 -16.46 -31.49
C PHE A 31 11.37 -16.44 -31.65
N LYS A 32 11.87 -15.89 -32.77
CA LYS A 32 13.31 -15.83 -33.12
C LYS A 32 13.83 -14.40 -33.14
N LYS A 33 14.97 -14.17 -32.51
CA LYS A 33 15.63 -12.86 -32.46
C LYS A 33 15.89 -12.32 -33.87
N GLY A 34 15.50 -11.07 -34.11
CA GLY A 34 15.61 -10.36 -35.38
C GLY A 34 14.39 -10.48 -36.30
N GLU A 35 13.51 -11.46 -36.08
CA GLU A 35 12.27 -11.62 -36.83
C GLU A 35 11.17 -10.68 -36.33
N THR A 36 10.14 -10.44 -37.17
CA THR A 36 9.03 -9.56 -36.90
C THR A 36 7.73 -10.33 -36.82
N TYR A 37 6.95 -10.13 -35.77
CA TYR A 37 5.66 -10.76 -35.50
C TYR A 37 4.63 -9.65 -35.27
N HIS A 38 3.56 -9.58 -36.04
CA HIS A 38 2.53 -8.55 -35.90
C HIS A 38 3.09 -7.13 -35.74
N GLY A 39 4.03 -6.73 -36.60
CA GLY A 39 4.69 -5.43 -36.52
C GLY A 39 5.78 -5.30 -35.44
N PHE A 40 5.92 -6.23 -34.52
CA PHE A 40 6.91 -6.24 -33.45
C PHE A 40 8.17 -7.03 -33.82
N LYS A 41 9.30 -6.35 -33.92
CA LYS A 41 10.61 -6.97 -34.13
C LYS A 41 11.18 -7.43 -32.79
N LEU A 42 11.51 -8.72 -32.68
CA LEU A 42 12.17 -9.28 -31.50
C LEU A 42 13.63 -8.82 -31.44
N LEU A 43 13.93 -7.97 -30.47
CA LEU A 43 15.26 -7.38 -30.25
C LEU A 43 16.15 -8.31 -29.44
N ASP A 44 15.61 -8.92 -28.37
CA ASP A 44 16.35 -9.86 -27.52
C ASP A 44 15.42 -10.91 -26.89
N LYS A 45 16.00 -12.07 -26.58
CA LYS A 45 15.28 -13.20 -25.96
C LYS A 45 16.25 -13.93 -25.03
N ARG A 46 15.87 -14.08 -23.74
CA ARG A 46 16.69 -14.76 -22.74
C ARG A 46 15.82 -15.55 -21.78
N PHE A 47 16.32 -16.70 -21.32
CA PHE A 47 15.77 -17.34 -20.13
C PHE A 47 16.40 -16.69 -18.89
N VAL A 48 15.59 -15.97 -18.10
CA VAL A 48 16.01 -15.31 -16.88
C VAL A 48 15.73 -16.23 -15.69
N LYS A 49 16.78 -16.74 -15.06
CA LYS A 49 16.69 -17.72 -13.97
C LYS A 49 15.95 -17.17 -12.75
N GLU A 50 16.19 -15.91 -12.45
CA GLU A 50 15.64 -15.20 -11.29
C GLU A 50 14.12 -15.15 -11.30
N VAL A 51 13.51 -15.07 -12.46
CA VAL A 51 12.04 -15.11 -12.65
C VAL A 51 11.55 -16.46 -13.18
N ASN A 52 12.45 -17.41 -13.42
CA ASN A 52 12.18 -18.75 -13.96
C ASN A 52 11.29 -18.73 -15.21
N ALA A 53 11.58 -17.81 -16.14
CA ALA A 53 10.78 -17.62 -17.34
C ALA A 53 11.62 -17.16 -18.55
N GLU A 54 11.09 -17.43 -19.73
CA GLU A 54 11.58 -16.82 -20.96
C GLU A 54 11.15 -15.35 -21.01
N CYS A 55 12.09 -14.44 -21.26
CA CYS A 55 11.85 -13.00 -21.36
C CYS A 55 12.15 -12.54 -22.79
N LEU A 56 11.20 -11.80 -23.38
CA LEU A 56 11.28 -11.36 -24.77
C LEU A 56 11.11 -9.83 -24.86
N TYR A 57 12.04 -9.19 -25.60
CA TYR A 57 12.06 -7.73 -25.75
C TYR A 57 11.84 -7.35 -27.21
N PHE A 58 10.83 -6.54 -27.46
CA PHE A 58 10.38 -6.13 -28.79
C PHE A 58 10.40 -4.62 -29.01
N GLU A 59 10.52 -4.21 -30.28
CA GLU A 59 10.15 -2.87 -30.76
C GLU A 59 9.11 -3.01 -31.87
N HIS A 60 8.01 -2.29 -31.76
CA HIS A 60 7.04 -2.16 -32.85
C HIS A 60 7.63 -1.24 -33.93
N VAL A 61 7.89 -1.80 -35.12
CA VAL A 61 8.70 -1.16 -36.17
C VAL A 61 8.10 0.16 -36.64
N GLN A 62 6.77 0.17 -36.86
CA GLN A 62 6.06 1.34 -37.39
C GLN A 62 5.91 2.47 -36.37
N SER A 63 5.51 2.18 -35.14
CA SER A 63 5.22 3.21 -34.11
C SER A 63 6.39 3.53 -33.19
N GLY A 64 7.37 2.61 -33.08
CA GLY A 64 8.51 2.71 -32.19
C GLY A 64 8.21 2.36 -30.72
N ALA A 65 7.03 1.83 -30.40
CA ALA A 65 6.68 1.34 -29.08
C ALA A 65 7.61 0.20 -28.64
N ARG A 66 7.97 0.14 -27.35
CA ARG A 66 8.74 -0.94 -26.75
C ARG A 66 7.82 -1.89 -25.99
N LEU A 67 8.06 -3.19 -26.10
CA LEU A 67 7.30 -4.21 -25.41
C LEU A 67 8.23 -5.24 -24.78
N PHE A 68 7.97 -5.58 -23.51
CA PHE A 68 8.69 -6.61 -22.79
C PHE A 68 7.73 -7.64 -22.22
N LYS A 69 7.94 -8.93 -22.55
CA LYS A 69 7.16 -10.06 -22.04
C LYS A 69 7.99 -10.94 -21.12
N ILE A 70 7.46 -11.23 -19.94
CA ILE A 70 7.89 -12.34 -19.08
C ILE A 70 6.88 -13.49 -19.29
N ALA A 71 7.27 -14.53 -20.03
CA ALA A 71 6.41 -15.68 -20.33
C ALA A 71 6.43 -16.70 -19.17
N ALA A 72 5.86 -16.31 -18.02
CA ALA A 72 5.77 -17.14 -16.83
C ALA A 72 4.54 -18.07 -16.91
N ASP A 73 4.64 -19.27 -16.32
CA ASP A 73 3.49 -20.14 -16.11
C ASP A 73 2.69 -19.67 -14.88
N ASP A 74 2.05 -18.52 -15.02
CA ASP A 74 1.22 -17.88 -14.00
C ASP A 74 -0.09 -17.43 -14.61
N ALA A 75 -1.20 -17.87 -14.02
CA ALA A 75 -2.54 -17.51 -14.46
C ALA A 75 -2.89 -16.06 -14.17
N ASN A 76 -2.22 -15.40 -13.18
CA ASN A 76 -2.42 -13.99 -12.89
C ASN A 76 -1.66 -13.11 -13.88
N LYS A 77 -2.25 -12.92 -15.06
CA LYS A 77 -1.68 -12.16 -16.17
C LYS A 77 -1.69 -10.67 -15.87
N THR A 78 -0.57 -10.00 -16.19
CA THR A 78 -0.44 -8.54 -16.03
C THR A 78 -0.15 -7.87 -17.37
N PHE A 79 -0.88 -6.81 -17.65
CA PHE A 79 -0.59 -5.82 -18.66
C PHE A 79 -0.29 -4.49 -17.99
N CYS A 80 0.71 -3.78 -18.48
CA CYS A 80 0.96 -2.39 -18.12
C CYS A 80 1.43 -1.59 -19.34
N ILE A 81 0.91 -0.39 -19.52
CA ILE A 81 1.51 0.60 -20.42
C ILE A 81 2.00 1.78 -19.60
N ALA A 82 3.27 2.16 -19.78
CA ALA A 82 3.92 3.24 -19.06
C ALA A 82 4.52 4.26 -20.02
N PHE A 83 4.53 5.53 -19.62
CA PHE A 83 5.11 6.64 -20.35
C PHE A 83 6.12 7.38 -19.47
N LYS A 84 7.23 7.85 -20.06
CA LYS A 84 8.09 8.84 -19.39
C LYS A 84 7.36 10.18 -19.39
N THR A 85 7.04 10.68 -18.18
CA THR A 85 6.24 11.90 -18.01
C THR A 85 6.92 12.81 -17.00
N LEU A 86 7.55 13.88 -17.47
CA LEU A 86 8.20 14.88 -16.62
C LEU A 86 7.25 16.05 -16.37
N PRO A 87 7.06 16.49 -15.11
CA PRO A 87 6.22 17.64 -14.80
C PRO A 87 6.89 18.93 -15.30
N PRO A 88 6.24 19.74 -16.15
CA PRO A 88 6.81 20.99 -16.63
C PRO A 88 6.72 22.14 -15.60
N SER A 89 5.91 21.94 -14.56
CA SER A 89 5.67 22.88 -13.45
C SER A 89 5.04 22.14 -12.26
N ASP A 90 4.80 22.86 -11.17
CA ASP A 90 4.09 22.33 -9.98
C ASP A 90 2.57 22.19 -10.17
N ALA A 91 2.04 22.44 -11.37
CA ALA A 91 0.59 22.39 -11.64
C ALA A 91 0.00 20.98 -11.73
N GLY A 92 0.82 19.93 -11.60
CA GLY A 92 0.34 18.55 -11.52
C GLY A 92 -0.18 17.94 -12.82
N ALA A 93 0.26 18.45 -13.96
CA ALA A 93 -0.19 17.95 -15.26
C ALA A 93 -0.05 16.42 -15.44
N PRO A 94 1.03 15.74 -14.98
CA PRO A 94 1.11 14.28 -15.05
C PRO A 94 -0.02 13.57 -14.31
N HIS A 95 -0.31 13.96 -13.08
CA HIS A 95 -1.32 13.33 -12.21
C HIS A 95 -2.76 13.61 -12.68
N ILE A 96 -3.03 14.88 -13.06
CA ILE A 96 -4.34 15.24 -13.63
C ILE A 96 -4.56 14.48 -14.96
N MET A 97 -3.52 14.28 -15.76
CA MET A 97 -3.60 13.49 -17.00
C MET A 97 -3.86 12.00 -16.70
N GLU A 98 -3.21 11.44 -15.69
CA GLU A 98 -3.44 10.06 -15.24
C GLU A 98 -4.93 9.81 -14.98
N HIS A 99 -5.57 10.66 -14.16
CA HIS A 99 -7.00 10.58 -13.88
C HIS A 99 -7.85 10.79 -15.13
N SER A 100 -7.52 11.81 -15.91
CA SER A 100 -8.36 12.30 -16.99
C SER A 100 -8.47 11.36 -18.17
N VAL A 101 -7.41 10.63 -18.54
CA VAL A 101 -7.48 9.67 -19.67
C VAL A 101 -8.42 8.49 -19.37
N LEU A 102 -8.64 8.18 -18.09
CA LEU A 102 -9.58 7.14 -17.64
C LEU A 102 -11.04 7.61 -17.60
N ASN A 103 -11.29 8.88 -17.96
CA ASN A 103 -12.64 9.47 -18.00
C ASN A 103 -13.20 9.51 -19.43
N GLY A 104 -13.28 8.32 -20.06
CA GLY A 104 -13.84 8.10 -21.39
C GLY A 104 -12.84 8.17 -22.53
N SER A 105 -13.07 7.33 -23.52
CA SER A 105 -12.24 7.24 -24.70
C SER A 105 -13.09 7.01 -25.97
N LYS A 106 -12.46 7.03 -27.13
CA LYS A 106 -13.14 6.93 -28.43
C LYS A 106 -14.04 5.70 -28.56
N ASN A 107 -13.53 4.52 -28.16
CA ASN A 107 -14.27 3.27 -28.24
C ASN A 107 -15.18 3.08 -27.01
N PHE A 108 -14.88 3.73 -25.89
CA PHE A 108 -15.57 3.59 -24.61
C PHE A 108 -16.04 4.97 -24.09
N PRO A 109 -17.09 5.56 -24.71
CA PRO A 109 -17.52 6.94 -24.45
C PRO A 109 -18.40 7.06 -23.20
N VAL A 110 -18.03 6.41 -22.09
CA VAL A 110 -18.64 6.55 -20.77
C VAL A 110 -17.84 7.51 -19.93
N LYS A 111 -18.44 8.13 -18.90
CA LYS A 111 -17.78 9.11 -18.04
C LYS A 111 -16.58 8.53 -17.28
N SER A 112 -16.65 7.26 -16.88
CA SER A 112 -15.55 6.57 -16.22
C SER A 112 -15.54 5.08 -16.59
N PRO A 113 -14.85 4.67 -17.66
CA PRO A 113 -14.61 3.26 -17.95
C PRO A 113 -13.97 2.51 -16.79
N PHE A 114 -13.09 3.20 -16.01
CA PHE A 114 -12.46 2.65 -14.81
C PHE A 114 -13.49 2.19 -13.77
N ASP A 115 -14.48 3.04 -13.45
CA ASP A 115 -15.53 2.70 -12.47
C ASP A 115 -16.42 1.56 -12.99
N VAL A 116 -16.69 1.51 -14.30
CA VAL A 116 -17.46 0.40 -14.89
C VAL A 116 -16.71 -0.91 -14.79
N LEU A 117 -15.39 -0.92 -15.06
CA LEU A 117 -14.54 -2.10 -14.92
C LEU A 117 -14.37 -2.54 -13.47
N SER A 118 -14.24 -1.63 -12.53
CA SER A 118 -14.16 -1.95 -11.09
C SER A 118 -15.42 -2.67 -10.59
N LYS A 119 -16.57 -2.45 -11.25
CA LYS A 119 -17.85 -3.10 -10.96
C LYS A 119 -18.06 -4.42 -11.69
N GLY A 120 -17.43 -4.61 -12.86
CA GLY A 120 -17.81 -5.67 -13.79
C GLY A 120 -16.67 -6.50 -14.37
N SER A 121 -15.51 -6.51 -13.74
CA SER A 121 -14.30 -7.23 -14.13
C SER A 121 -13.86 -8.19 -13.02
N LEU A 122 -13.20 -9.27 -13.36
CA LEU A 122 -12.50 -10.18 -12.43
C LEU A 122 -11.03 -9.76 -12.25
N ASN A 123 -10.81 -8.47 -12.18
CA ASN A 123 -9.47 -7.93 -12.01
C ASN A 123 -8.88 -8.36 -10.67
N THR A 124 -7.60 -8.70 -10.68
CA THR A 124 -6.80 -8.92 -9.48
C THR A 124 -5.99 -7.66 -9.13
N PHE A 125 -5.82 -6.78 -10.12
CA PHE A 125 -5.26 -5.45 -9.96
C PHE A 125 -5.83 -4.51 -11.04
N LEU A 126 -6.29 -3.35 -10.63
CA LEU A 126 -6.84 -2.31 -11.51
C LEU A 126 -6.47 -0.95 -10.91
N ASN A 127 -5.52 -0.22 -11.52
CA ASN A 127 -5.10 1.09 -11.04
C ASN A 127 -4.41 1.92 -12.13
N ALA A 128 -4.10 3.17 -11.82
CA ALA A 128 -3.14 4.01 -12.52
C ALA A 128 -2.22 4.66 -11.49
N LEU A 129 -1.01 5.03 -11.87
CA LEU A 129 0.03 5.48 -10.95
C LEU A 129 0.90 6.57 -11.60
N THR A 130 1.11 7.67 -10.90
CA THR A 130 2.02 8.74 -11.28
C THR A 130 3.21 8.81 -10.31
N GLY A 131 4.42 8.61 -10.84
CA GLY A 131 5.69 8.82 -10.16
C GLY A 131 6.33 10.17 -10.53
N ASN A 132 7.58 10.34 -10.18
CA ASN A 132 8.29 11.60 -10.45
C ASN A 132 8.54 11.86 -11.96
N ASP A 133 8.72 10.79 -12.74
CA ASP A 133 9.06 10.83 -14.16
C ASP A 133 8.31 9.78 -15.00
N ILE A 134 7.29 9.17 -14.41
CA ILE A 134 6.52 8.07 -15.00
C ILE A 134 5.04 8.23 -14.71
N THR A 135 4.21 7.88 -15.70
CA THR A 135 2.79 7.57 -15.51
C THR A 135 2.53 6.19 -16.11
N MET A 136 1.92 5.29 -15.34
CA MET A 136 1.69 3.92 -15.74
C MET A 136 0.26 3.45 -15.45
N TYR A 137 -0.20 2.52 -16.27
CA TYR A 137 -1.56 2.00 -16.27
C TYR A 137 -1.53 0.47 -16.21
N PRO A 138 -1.30 -0.11 -15.01
CA PRO A 138 -1.25 -1.55 -14.80
C PRO A 138 -2.61 -2.15 -14.52
N VAL A 139 -2.85 -3.33 -15.12
CA VAL A 139 -4.01 -4.19 -14.85
C VAL A 139 -3.57 -5.64 -14.75
N ALA A 140 -4.31 -6.44 -13.96
CA ALA A 140 -4.09 -7.87 -13.89
C ALA A 140 -5.40 -8.64 -13.76
N SER A 141 -5.46 -9.84 -14.34
CA SER A 141 -6.58 -10.77 -14.20
C SER A 141 -6.15 -12.22 -14.40
N MET A 142 -6.78 -13.12 -13.65
CA MET A 142 -6.62 -14.57 -13.87
C MET A 142 -7.51 -15.10 -15.00
N ASN A 143 -8.53 -14.36 -15.43
CA ASN A 143 -9.43 -14.71 -16.52
C ASN A 143 -8.90 -14.17 -17.86
N ASP A 144 -8.77 -15.02 -18.89
CA ASP A 144 -8.21 -14.61 -20.19
C ASP A 144 -9.07 -13.56 -20.92
N LYS A 145 -10.40 -13.74 -20.92
CA LYS A 145 -11.32 -12.79 -21.56
C LYS A 145 -11.26 -11.42 -20.88
N ASP A 146 -11.25 -11.42 -19.56
CA ASP A 146 -11.15 -10.20 -18.77
C ASP A 146 -9.80 -9.48 -18.96
N TYR A 147 -8.71 -10.22 -19.01
CA TYR A 147 -7.37 -9.68 -19.26
C TYR A 147 -7.31 -8.90 -20.58
N PHE A 148 -7.85 -9.45 -21.67
CA PHE A 148 -7.92 -8.74 -22.96
C PHE A 148 -8.90 -7.57 -22.94
N ASN A 149 -10.01 -7.67 -22.20
CA ASN A 149 -10.95 -6.57 -22.03
C ASN A 149 -10.29 -5.39 -21.30
N LEU A 150 -9.57 -5.65 -20.21
CA LEU A 150 -8.83 -4.65 -19.45
C LEU A 150 -7.75 -3.98 -20.30
N MET A 151 -6.95 -4.77 -21.02
CA MET A 151 -5.94 -4.28 -21.97
C MET A 151 -6.55 -3.36 -23.02
N HIS A 152 -7.70 -3.74 -23.60
CA HIS A 152 -8.41 -2.97 -24.62
C HIS A 152 -8.82 -1.58 -24.09
N VAL A 153 -9.49 -1.55 -22.93
CA VAL A 153 -9.98 -0.29 -22.36
C VAL A 153 -8.82 0.62 -21.99
N TYR A 154 -7.74 0.09 -21.42
CA TYR A 154 -6.60 0.89 -21.01
C TYR A 154 -5.77 1.42 -22.18
N LEU A 155 -5.60 0.64 -23.24
CA LEU A 155 -4.95 1.12 -24.47
C LEU A 155 -5.77 2.22 -25.15
N ASP A 156 -7.10 2.08 -25.21
CA ASP A 156 -7.95 3.11 -25.80
C ASP A 156 -7.97 4.39 -24.95
N ALA A 157 -8.00 4.25 -23.62
CA ALA A 157 -7.94 5.37 -22.68
C ALA A 157 -6.68 6.23 -22.89
N VAL A 158 -5.50 5.62 -22.98
CA VAL A 158 -4.24 6.37 -23.08
C VAL A 158 -3.99 6.94 -24.47
N PHE A 159 -4.46 6.28 -25.54
CA PHE A 159 -4.20 6.70 -26.91
C PHE A 159 -5.32 7.54 -27.54
N ASN A 160 -6.57 7.34 -27.13
CA ASN A 160 -7.75 7.98 -27.71
C ASN A 160 -8.69 8.61 -26.67
N PRO A 161 -8.18 9.34 -25.63
CA PRO A 161 -9.04 9.87 -24.57
C PRO A 161 -9.98 10.98 -25.07
N LEU A 162 -11.14 11.12 -24.45
CA LEU A 162 -12.11 12.17 -24.76
C LEU A 162 -11.68 13.57 -24.29
N ILE A 163 -10.57 13.73 -23.65
CA ILE A 163 -10.05 15.01 -23.15
C ILE A 163 -9.94 16.09 -24.23
N PHE A 164 -9.79 15.71 -25.50
CA PHE A 164 -9.68 16.64 -26.64
C PHE A 164 -11.02 17.22 -27.08
N SER A 165 -12.12 16.55 -26.75
CA SER A 165 -13.48 16.96 -27.14
C SER A 165 -14.33 17.41 -25.95
N ASP A 166 -13.95 17.06 -24.73
CA ASP A 166 -14.71 17.39 -23.52
C ASP A 166 -13.84 18.07 -22.43
N PRO A 167 -13.85 19.40 -22.34
CA PRO A 167 -13.09 20.12 -21.33
C PRO A 167 -13.62 19.94 -19.90
N ARG A 168 -14.82 19.35 -19.71
CA ARG A 168 -15.40 19.09 -18.40
C ARG A 168 -14.57 18.04 -17.63
N ILE A 169 -13.87 17.16 -18.35
CA ILE A 169 -12.98 16.16 -17.75
C ILE A 169 -11.87 16.83 -16.92
N LEU A 170 -11.20 17.85 -17.48
CA LEU A 170 -10.22 18.63 -16.71
C LEU A 170 -10.86 19.35 -15.52
N LYS A 171 -12.05 19.93 -15.70
CA LYS A 171 -12.76 20.63 -14.62
C LYS A 171 -13.13 19.68 -13.46
N GLN A 172 -13.53 18.47 -13.77
CA GLN A 172 -13.87 17.45 -12.77
C GLN A 172 -12.64 16.89 -12.07
N GLU A 173 -11.69 16.35 -12.84
CA GLU A 173 -10.54 15.63 -12.28
C GLU A 173 -9.43 16.59 -11.80
N GLY A 174 -9.15 17.66 -12.53
CA GLY A 174 -8.10 18.61 -12.20
C GLY A 174 -8.54 19.67 -11.21
N TRP A 175 -9.06 20.78 -11.75
CA TRP A 175 -9.55 21.90 -10.97
C TRP A 175 -10.51 22.80 -11.77
N HIS A 176 -11.36 23.55 -11.05
CA HIS A 176 -12.22 24.59 -11.61
C HIS A 176 -12.60 25.64 -10.55
N TYR A 177 -13.05 26.81 -11.01
CA TYR A 177 -13.79 27.73 -10.15
C TYR A 177 -15.23 27.23 -9.98
N GLU A 178 -15.69 27.06 -8.76
CA GLU A 178 -17.09 26.77 -8.47
C GLU A 178 -17.79 28.02 -7.88
N LEU A 179 -18.91 28.39 -8.49
CA LEU A 179 -19.79 29.46 -8.03
C LEU A 179 -21.25 29.01 -8.17
N THR A 180 -21.86 28.62 -7.06
CA THR A 180 -23.23 28.02 -7.06
C THR A 180 -24.34 29.04 -7.30
N ASP A 181 -24.17 30.27 -6.83
CA ASP A 181 -25.06 31.41 -7.07
C ASP A 181 -24.26 32.73 -7.00
N LYS A 182 -24.89 33.83 -7.36
CA LYS A 182 -24.24 35.15 -7.42
C LYS A 182 -23.71 35.66 -6.06
N ASP A 183 -24.35 35.24 -4.98
CA ASP A 183 -24.02 35.71 -3.61
C ASP A 183 -22.99 34.79 -2.94
N SER A 184 -22.85 33.54 -3.38
CA SER A 184 -21.90 32.57 -2.87
C SER A 184 -20.44 33.01 -3.07
N ALA A 185 -19.52 32.52 -2.23
CA ALA A 185 -18.09 32.66 -2.46
C ALA A 185 -17.64 31.79 -3.66
N VAL A 186 -16.70 32.28 -4.45
CA VAL A 186 -15.99 31.44 -5.42
C VAL A 186 -15.02 30.55 -4.65
N VAL A 187 -14.96 29.27 -5.01
CA VAL A 187 -14.01 28.32 -4.44
C VAL A 187 -13.27 27.53 -5.53
N TYR A 188 -12.08 27.04 -5.24
CA TYR A 188 -11.42 26.04 -6.06
C TYR A 188 -11.97 24.66 -5.74
N LYS A 189 -12.28 23.87 -6.77
CA LYS A 189 -12.75 22.50 -6.65
C LYS A 189 -12.13 21.61 -7.74
N GLY A 190 -12.10 20.30 -7.50
CA GLY A 190 -11.57 19.29 -8.40
C GLY A 190 -11.02 18.10 -7.61
N VAL A 191 -11.08 16.91 -8.18
CA VAL A 191 -10.66 15.68 -7.48
C VAL A 191 -9.18 15.74 -7.09
N VAL A 192 -8.27 15.93 -8.06
CA VAL A 192 -6.82 16.00 -7.81
C VAL A 192 -6.46 17.20 -6.95
N TYR A 193 -7.10 18.37 -7.14
CA TYR A 193 -6.88 19.53 -6.29
C TYR A 193 -7.13 19.22 -4.81
N ASN A 194 -8.27 18.62 -4.48
CA ASN A 194 -8.62 18.28 -3.11
C ASN A 194 -7.76 17.12 -2.56
N GLU A 195 -7.45 16.13 -3.39
CA GLU A 195 -6.56 15.05 -3.02
C GLU A 195 -5.19 15.60 -2.61
N MET A 196 -4.61 16.49 -3.41
CA MET A 196 -3.30 17.06 -3.13
C MET A 196 -3.31 17.98 -1.92
N LYS A 197 -4.40 18.71 -1.66
CA LYS A 197 -4.59 19.41 -0.37
C LYS A 197 -4.46 18.42 0.79
N GLY A 198 -5.14 17.29 0.70
CA GLY A 198 -5.05 16.21 1.71
C GLY A 198 -3.64 15.61 1.83
N ALA A 199 -2.97 15.34 0.72
CA ALA A 199 -1.62 14.78 0.70
C ALA A 199 -0.60 15.70 1.38
N TYR A 200 -0.66 17.01 1.12
CA TYR A 200 0.20 18.02 1.72
C TYR A 200 -0.20 18.45 3.15
N SER A 201 -1.14 17.75 3.77
CA SER A 201 -1.34 17.81 5.22
C SER A 201 -0.25 17.02 5.98
N SER A 202 0.48 16.14 5.29
CA SER A 202 1.58 15.37 5.87
C SER A 202 2.90 16.15 5.84
N PRO A 203 3.59 16.36 6.98
CA PRO A 203 4.89 17.00 7.02
C PRO A 203 5.94 16.29 6.16
N THR A 204 5.88 14.96 6.09
CA THR A 204 6.83 14.17 5.27
C THR A 204 6.58 14.34 3.76
N ARG A 205 5.34 14.62 3.33
CA ARG A 205 5.05 14.97 1.93
C ARG A 205 5.61 16.33 1.56
N GLU A 206 5.44 17.31 2.45
CA GLU A 206 6.06 18.64 2.28
C GLU A 206 7.58 18.54 2.26
N LEU A 207 8.17 17.74 3.16
CA LEU A 207 9.61 17.47 3.18
C LEU A 207 10.12 16.94 1.83
N GLY A 208 9.48 15.91 1.28
CA GLY A 208 9.86 15.31 -0.01
C GLY A 208 9.81 16.32 -1.16
N TYR A 209 8.77 17.15 -1.20
CA TYR A 209 8.67 18.25 -2.18
C TYR A 209 9.82 19.26 -2.04
N GLN A 210 10.11 19.71 -0.82
CA GLN A 210 11.19 20.67 -0.58
C GLN A 210 12.57 20.08 -0.91
N VAL A 211 12.79 18.79 -0.58
CA VAL A 211 14.02 18.09 -0.97
C VAL A 211 14.17 18.08 -2.49
N ASN A 212 13.18 17.63 -3.25
CA ASN A 212 13.26 17.58 -4.71
C ASN A 212 13.49 18.97 -5.32
N LYS A 213 12.75 19.97 -4.86
CA LYS A 213 12.86 21.36 -5.31
C LYS A 213 14.27 21.93 -5.22
N TYR A 214 14.98 21.63 -4.14
CA TYR A 214 16.31 22.20 -3.92
C TYR A 214 17.45 21.26 -4.32
N LEU A 215 17.20 19.95 -4.42
CA LEU A 215 18.19 18.97 -4.88
C LEU A 215 18.33 18.95 -6.41
N PHE A 216 17.24 19.26 -7.15
CA PHE A 216 17.16 19.24 -8.61
C PHE A 216 16.81 20.61 -9.21
N PRO A 217 17.57 21.70 -8.93
CA PRO A 217 17.18 23.04 -9.36
C PRO A 217 17.20 23.24 -10.89
N ASP A 218 17.92 22.41 -11.63
CA ASP A 218 18.19 22.61 -13.06
C ASP A 218 17.47 21.61 -13.97
N ASN A 219 16.60 20.74 -13.40
CA ASN A 219 15.76 19.82 -14.17
C ASN A 219 14.34 19.67 -13.59
N ASP A 220 13.48 18.90 -14.28
CA ASP A 220 12.05 18.83 -13.98
C ASP A 220 11.72 18.05 -12.71
N TYR A 221 12.65 17.29 -12.12
CA TYR A 221 12.45 16.62 -10.83
C TYR A 221 12.20 17.59 -9.66
N ARG A 222 12.55 18.87 -9.83
CA ARG A 222 12.23 19.94 -8.85
C ARG A 222 10.74 20.18 -8.65
N PHE A 223 9.92 19.81 -9.63
CA PHE A 223 8.48 20.03 -9.61
C PHE A 223 7.72 18.82 -9.05
N SER A 224 6.55 19.08 -8.49
CA SER A 224 5.64 18.04 -8.03
C SER A 224 4.86 17.46 -9.21
N SER A 225 5.11 16.19 -9.55
CA SER A 225 4.30 15.48 -10.57
C SER A 225 2.84 15.36 -10.16
N GLY A 226 2.59 15.18 -8.84
CA GLY A 226 1.25 15.15 -8.28
C GLY A 226 0.53 16.51 -8.28
N GLY A 227 1.28 17.59 -8.37
CA GLY A 227 0.80 18.96 -8.24
C GLY A 227 0.94 19.51 -6.81
N TYR A 228 1.44 20.75 -6.70
CA TYR A 228 1.44 21.48 -5.44
C TYR A 228 0.12 22.27 -5.33
N PRO A 229 -0.64 22.21 -4.22
CA PRO A 229 -2.01 22.74 -4.15
C PRO A 229 -2.14 24.19 -4.62
N ALA A 230 -1.18 25.07 -4.27
CA ALA A 230 -1.20 26.46 -4.69
C ALA A 230 -0.89 26.67 -6.19
N ALA A 231 -0.31 25.69 -6.86
CA ALA A 231 0.06 25.78 -8.27
C ALA A 231 -0.93 25.07 -9.21
N ILE A 232 -1.69 24.07 -8.72
CA ILE A 232 -2.67 23.35 -9.54
C ILE A 232 -3.63 24.30 -10.29
N PRO A 233 -4.16 25.41 -9.67
CA PRO A 233 -5.07 26.32 -10.37
C PRO A 233 -4.41 27.15 -11.49
N THR A 234 -3.15 26.94 -11.76
CA THR A 234 -2.46 27.59 -12.91
C THR A 234 -2.46 26.74 -14.18
N LEU A 235 -2.88 25.45 -14.11
CA LEU A 235 -2.92 24.57 -15.27
C LEU A 235 -4.03 25.01 -16.23
N THR A 236 -3.65 25.42 -17.42
CA THR A 236 -4.60 25.75 -18.49
C THR A 236 -5.02 24.50 -19.26
N TYR A 237 -6.21 24.54 -19.89
CA TYR A 237 -6.66 23.43 -20.74
C TYR A 237 -5.71 23.18 -21.93
N LEU A 238 -5.12 24.23 -22.50
CA LEU A 238 -4.15 24.10 -23.59
C LEU A 238 -2.87 23.40 -23.13
N ASP A 239 -2.32 23.77 -21.98
CA ASP A 239 -1.12 23.12 -21.41
C ASP A 239 -1.38 21.64 -21.08
N PHE A 240 -2.57 21.35 -20.54
CA PHE A 240 -3.04 20.00 -20.29
C PHE A 240 -3.10 19.15 -21.58
N LEU A 241 -3.72 19.65 -22.66
CA LEU A 241 -3.76 18.93 -23.93
C LEU A 241 -2.37 18.75 -24.57
N ASN A 242 -1.51 19.78 -24.45
CA ASN A 242 -0.14 19.72 -24.98
C ASN A 242 0.71 18.71 -24.20
N PHE A 243 0.43 18.52 -22.90
CA PHE A 243 1.07 17.47 -22.12
C PHE A 243 0.76 16.06 -22.69
N HIS A 244 -0.50 15.74 -22.99
CA HIS A 244 -0.86 14.48 -23.63
C HIS A 244 -0.16 14.32 -24.98
N ARG A 245 -0.23 15.32 -25.87
CA ARG A 245 0.41 15.27 -27.21
C ARG A 245 1.91 15.02 -27.14
N LYS A 246 2.58 15.54 -26.11
CA LYS A 246 4.02 15.39 -25.91
C LYS A 246 4.41 14.01 -25.42
N TYR A 247 3.67 13.47 -24.46
CA TYR A 247 4.12 12.31 -23.71
C TYR A 247 3.39 11.01 -24.06
N TYR A 248 2.13 11.04 -24.49
CA TYR A 248 1.28 9.87 -24.73
C TYR A 248 1.33 9.39 -26.20
N HIS A 249 2.53 9.27 -26.72
CA HIS A 249 2.77 8.73 -28.07
C HIS A 249 3.45 7.36 -27.95
N PRO A 250 3.12 6.36 -28.83
CA PRO A 250 3.72 5.02 -28.76
C PRO A 250 5.25 4.98 -28.72
N VAL A 251 5.95 5.93 -29.39
CA VAL A 251 7.42 6.01 -29.34
C VAL A 251 7.96 6.21 -27.92
N ASN A 252 7.19 6.80 -27.01
CA ASN A 252 7.50 7.03 -25.60
C ASN A 252 6.90 5.97 -24.68
N SER A 253 6.13 5.00 -25.22
CA SER A 253 5.48 3.96 -24.43
C SER A 253 6.42 2.78 -24.15
N HIS A 254 6.22 2.16 -22.99
CA HIS A 254 6.84 0.93 -22.55
C HIS A 254 5.72 -0.03 -22.14
N ILE A 255 5.49 -1.06 -22.93
CA ILE A 255 4.42 -2.04 -22.73
C ILE A 255 5.02 -3.26 -22.03
N PHE A 256 4.47 -3.62 -20.89
CA PHE A 256 4.89 -4.79 -20.11
C PHE A 256 3.78 -5.83 -20.10
N LEU A 257 4.16 -7.09 -20.35
CA LEU A 257 3.29 -8.26 -20.32
C LEU A 257 3.89 -9.34 -19.42
N TYR A 258 3.06 -9.95 -18.57
CA TYR A 258 3.46 -11.05 -17.70
C TYR A 258 2.42 -12.16 -17.71
N GLY A 259 2.88 -13.40 -17.49
CA GLY A 259 2.02 -14.56 -17.28
C GLY A 259 1.83 -15.41 -18.54
N ASN A 260 0.88 -16.36 -18.45
CA ASN A 260 0.70 -17.45 -19.41
C ASN A 260 -0.26 -17.14 -20.58
N ALA A 261 -0.62 -15.87 -20.81
CA ALA A 261 -1.37 -15.49 -22.00
C ALA A 261 -0.59 -15.81 -23.29
N ASP A 262 -1.33 -16.13 -24.35
CA ASP A 262 -0.80 -16.40 -25.68
C ASP A 262 -0.18 -15.14 -26.28
N LEU A 263 1.16 -15.10 -26.34
CA LEU A 263 1.92 -13.94 -26.80
C LEU A 263 1.60 -13.54 -28.25
N ASP A 264 1.35 -14.51 -29.15
CA ASP A 264 1.01 -14.20 -30.53
C ASP A 264 -0.31 -13.41 -30.62
N LYS A 265 -1.30 -13.80 -29.80
CA LYS A 265 -2.57 -13.06 -29.70
C LYS A 265 -2.40 -11.69 -29.04
N GLU A 266 -1.55 -11.59 -27.99
CA GLU A 266 -1.25 -10.31 -27.35
C GLU A 266 -0.64 -9.33 -28.36
N LEU A 267 0.38 -9.75 -29.13
CA LEU A 267 1.05 -8.92 -30.13
C LEU A 267 0.10 -8.52 -31.26
N ALA A 268 -0.67 -9.49 -31.79
CA ALA A 268 -1.65 -9.26 -32.87
C ALA A 268 -2.71 -8.24 -32.44
N PHE A 269 -3.20 -8.33 -31.20
CA PHE A 269 -4.22 -7.43 -30.67
C PHE A 269 -3.68 -6.01 -30.53
N ILE A 270 -2.52 -5.84 -29.90
CA ILE A 270 -1.91 -4.53 -29.66
C ILE A 270 -1.55 -3.82 -30.98
N ASP A 271 -1.01 -4.56 -31.94
CA ASP A 271 -0.69 -4.02 -33.28
C ASP A 271 -1.96 -3.57 -33.98
N LYS A 272 -2.88 -4.51 -34.24
CA LYS A 272 -4.05 -4.28 -35.11
C LYS A 272 -4.97 -3.20 -34.57
N GLU A 273 -5.28 -3.22 -33.27
CA GLU A 273 -6.27 -2.33 -32.68
C GLU A 273 -5.68 -0.93 -32.41
N TYR A 274 -4.34 -0.82 -32.19
CA TYR A 274 -3.73 0.43 -31.74
C TYR A 274 -2.48 0.85 -32.52
N LEU A 275 -1.38 0.08 -32.48
CA LEU A 275 -0.06 0.58 -32.88
C LEU A 275 0.12 0.72 -34.38
N ALA A 276 -0.59 -0.08 -35.20
CA ALA A 276 -0.58 0.05 -36.67
C ALA A 276 -1.11 1.40 -37.16
N HIS A 277 -1.80 2.17 -36.32
CA HIS A 277 -2.33 3.49 -36.67
C HIS A 277 -1.34 4.65 -36.44
N TYR A 278 -0.17 4.37 -35.83
CA TYR A 278 0.82 5.37 -35.47
C TYR A 278 2.11 5.23 -36.29
N GLN A 279 2.74 6.37 -36.59
CA GLN A 279 4.05 6.43 -37.21
C GLN A 279 5.09 6.82 -36.16
N LYS A 280 6.30 6.26 -36.26
CA LYS A 280 7.42 6.60 -35.40
C LYS A 280 7.78 8.08 -35.55
N THR A 281 7.79 8.81 -34.42
CA THR A 281 8.28 10.19 -34.36
C THR A 281 9.78 10.25 -34.02
N ALA A 282 10.43 11.38 -34.29
CA ALA A 282 11.89 11.47 -34.28
C ALA A 282 12.53 11.38 -32.88
N ALA A 283 11.82 11.71 -31.81
CA ALA A 283 12.45 11.82 -30.48
C ALA A 283 11.68 11.05 -29.40
N ARG A 284 12.40 10.17 -28.69
CA ARG A 284 11.97 9.66 -27.39
C ARG A 284 12.22 10.72 -26.32
N VAL A 285 11.41 10.71 -25.28
CA VAL A 285 11.62 11.56 -24.11
C VAL A 285 12.89 11.12 -23.39
N SER A 286 13.82 12.05 -23.20
CA SER A 286 15.02 11.85 -22.37
C SER A 286 14.87 12.62 -21.07
N ILE A 287 15.41 12.06 -20.00
CA ILE A 287 15.42 12.68 -18.68
C ILE A 287 16.82 13.31 -18.50
N PRO A 288 16.94 14.64 -18.36
CA PRO A 288 18.24 15.28 -18.19
C PRO A 288 18.81 14.99 -16.81
N LEU A 289 20.13 14.76 -16.74
CA LEU A 289 20.83 14.64 -15.47
C LEU A 289 20.93 16.00 -14.78
N GLN A 290 20.76 16.01 -13.47
CA GLN A 290 21.03 17.18 -12.67
C GLN A 290 22.56 17.37 -12.56
N PRO A 291 23.12 18.53 -12.97
CA PRO A 291 24.53 18.83 -12.79
C PRO A 291 24.92 18.90 -11.31
N SER A 292 26.14 18.47 -11.00
CA SER A 292 26.67 18.50 -9.62
C SER A 292 26.77 19.92 -9.05
N PHE A 293 26.45 20.07 -7.77
CA PHE A 293 26.63 21.36 -7.08
C PHE A 293 28.12 21.70 -6.91
N LYS A 294 28.42 22.98 -6.93
CA LYS A 294 29.75 23.49 -6.59
C LYS A 294 29.99 23.50 -5.07
N GLU A 295 28.92 23.71 -4.31
CA GLU A 295 28.90 23.75 -2.85
C GLU A 295 27.62 23.13 -2.33
N ARG A 296 27.69 22.53 -1.17
CA ARG A 296 26.54 21.93 -0.46
C ARG A 296 25.52 23.03 -0.11
N LYS A 297 24.23 22.73 -0.26
CA LYS A 297 23.13 23.62 0.07
C LYS A 297 22.59 23.41 1.50
N GLN A 298 22.14 24.51 2.10
CA GLN A 298 21.39 24.46 3.37
C GLN A 298 20.09 25.26 3.22
N ILE A 299 18.97 24.66 3.60
CA ILE A 299 17.63 25.25 3.44
C ILE A 299 16.85 25.08 4.74
N ILE A 300 16.07 26.11 5.09
CA ILE A 300 15.05 26.05 6.12
C ILE A 300 13.70 26.19 5.42
N ALA A 301 12.79 25.27 5.71
CA ALA A 301 11.42 25.26 5.21
C ALA A 301 10.44 25.03 6.36
N HIS A 302 9.14 25.20 6.09
CA HIS A 302 8.10 25.09 7.12
C HIS A 302 6.96 24.18 6.67
N TYR A 303 6.31 23.53 7.63
CA TYR A 303 5.06 22.81 7.44
C TYR A 303 3.99 23.31 8.43
N SER A 304 2.71 23.09 8.08
CA SER A 304 1.58 23.53 8.89
C SER A 304 1.49 22.73 10.20
N ALA A 305 1.41 23.43 11.32
CA ALA A 305 1.13 22.86 12.64
C ALA A 305 -0.14 23.49 13.21
N ALA A 306 -0.79 22.78 14.14
CA ALA A 306 -1.99 23.28 14.81
C ALA A 306 -1.73 24.60 15.56
N GLU A 307 -2.71 25.48 15.56
CA GLU A 307 -2.60 26.77 16.25
C GLU A 307 -2.50 26.53 17.77
N GLY A 308 -1.54 27.21 18.42
CA GLY A 308 -1.29 27.01 19.85
C GLY A 308 -0.59 25.69 20.23
N GLY A 309 -0.27 24.82 19.25
CA GLY A 309 0.49 23.61 19.50
C GLY A 309 1.95 23.88 19.87
N SER A 310 2.58 22.95 20.61
CA SER A 310 4.03 22.99 20.86
C SER A 310 4.79 22.82 19.56
N THR A 311 5.90 23.53 19.40
CA THR A 311 6.86 23.35 18.30
C THR A 311 8.10 22.56 18.74
N GLU A 312 8.24 22.30 20.02
CA GLU A 312 9.35 21.54 20.59
C GLU A 312 9.33 20.10 20.16
N ASN A 313 10.49 19.58 19.75
CA ASN A 313 10.64 18.21 19.25
C ASN A 313 9.71 17.88 18.06
N GLN A 314 9.50 18.83 17.15
CA GLN A 314 8.67 18.62 15.94
C GLN A 314 9.39 18.94 14.62
N THR A 315 10.68 19.26 14.69
CA THR A 315 11.50 19.54 13.50
C THR A 315 11.98 18.24 12.84
N TYR A 316 12.03 18.25 11.51
CA TYR A 316 12.68 17.24 10.70
C TYR A 316 14.03 17.78 10.22
N LEU A 317 15.09 17.00 10.43
CA LEU A 317 16.43 17.30 9.92
C LEU A 317 16.77 16.28 8.86
N THR A 318 17.10 16.72 7.64
CA THR A 318 17.50 15.80 6.58
C THR A 318 18.82 16.18 5.97
N LEU A 319 19.60 15.16 5.65
CA LEU A 319 20.79 15.26 4.82
C LEU A 319 20.61 14.33 3.63
N THR A 320 20.61 14.91 2.43
CA THR A 320 20.27 14.20 1.19
C THR A 320 21.37 14.42 0.15
N TRP A 321 21.81 13.33 -0.49
CA TRP A 321 22.83 13.35 -1.56
C TRP A 321 22.28 12.82 -2.86
N LEU A 322 22.77 13.37 -3.97
CA LEU A 322 22.61 12.79 -5.28
C LEU A 322 23.81 11.90 -5.59
N ALA A 323 23.63 10.58 -5.62
CA ALA A 323 24.70 9.59 -5.50
C ALA A 323 24.85 8.68 -6.74
N GLY A 324 25.24 9.26 -7.87
CA GLY A 324 25.50 8.52 -9.11
C GLY A 324 24.24 8.02 -9.82
N LEU A 325 24.40 7.19 -10.86
CA LEU A 325 23.30 6.70 -11.69
C LEU A 325 22.68 5.43 -11.11
N SER A 326 21.37 5.33 -11.14
CA SER A 326 20.64 4.12 -10.69
C SER A 326 20.83 2.91 -11.62
N ALA A 327 21.16 3.15 -12.88
CA ALA A 327 21.54 2.10 -13.83
C ALA A 327 22.86 1.37 -13.46
N ASP A 328 23.70 1.96 -12.59
CA ASP A 328 24.82 1.25 -11.97
C ASP A 328 24.29 0.36 -10.83
N GLN A 329 23.94 -0.87 -11.16
CA GLN A 329 23.36 -1.83 -10.21
C GLN A 329 24.25 -2.06 -8.98
N ASN A 330 25.56 -2.17 -9.16
CA ASN A 330 26.49 -2.40 -8.06
C ASN A 330 26.49 -1.22 -7.07
N LEU A 331 26.46 0.00 -7.58
CA LEU A 331 26.35 1.21 -6.77
C LEU A 331 24.99 1.27 -6.06
N THR A 332 23.89 1.05 -6.78
CA THR A 332 22.53 1.14 -6.22
C THR A 332 22.31 0.10 -5.12
N ILE A 333 22.75 -1.15 -5.31
CA ILE A 333 22.69 -2.19 -4.28
C ILE A 333 23.60 -1.82 -3.09
N ALA A 334 24.82 -1.30 -3.35
CA ALA A 334 25.72 -0.86 -2.29
C ALA A 334 25.11 0.27 -1.44
N LEU A 335 24.49 1.27 -2.07
CA LEU A 335 23.78 2.34 -1.36
C LEU A 335 22.60 1.81 -0.52
N ARG A 336 21.82 0.83 -1.02
CA ARG A 336 20.77 0.15 -0.24
C ARG A 336 21.33 -0.59 0.97
N ILE A 337 22.46 -1.27 0.84
CA ILE A 337 23.15 -1.88 1.98
C ILE A 337 23.57 -0.81 2.99
N LEU A 338 24.11 0.30 2.51
CA LEU A 338 24.54 1.40 3.38
C LEU A 338 23.40 2.07 4.14
N THR A 339 22.18 2.16 3.58
CA THR A 339 21.02 2.65 4.38
C THR A 339 20.79 1.78 5.61
N GLU A 340 20.91 0.47 5.47
CA GLU A 340 20.70 -0.47 6.56
C GLU A 340 21.84 -0.42 7.60
N VAL A 341 23.07 -0.62 7.14
CA VAL A 341 24.22 -0.83 8.05
C VAL A 341 24.75 0.47 8.68
N LEU A 342 24.47 1.64 8.08
CA LEU A 342 24.86 2.93 8.67
C LEU A 342 23.78 3.51 9.58
N VAL A 343 22.47 3.22 9.29
CA VAL A 343 21.36 3.97 9.91
C VAL A 343 20.21 3.07 10.39
N ASN A 344 19.67 2.16 9.55
CA ASN A 344 18.36 1.54 9.84
C ASN A 344 18.43 0.40 10.85
N GLN A 345 19.54 -0.37 10.88
CA GLN A 345 19.74 -1.44 11.86
C GLN A 345 19.81 -0.91 13.29
N GLU A 346 19.41 -1.71 14.25
CA GLU A 346 19.36 -1.34 15.67
C GLU A 346 20.75 -0.97 16.23
N SER A 347 21.81 -1.61 15.74
CA SER A 347 23.22 -1.34 16.11
C SER A 347 23.94 -0.40 15.14
N ALA A 348 23.22 0.22 14.20
CA ALA A 348 23.84 1.08 13.20
C ALA A 348 24.56 2.27 13.85
N PRO A 349 25.80 2.58 13.42
CA PRO A 349 26.66 3.54 14.11
C PRO A 349 26.07 4.95 14.17
N LEU A 350 25.41 5.43 13.14
CA LEU A 350 24.80 6.76 13.15
C LEU A 350 23.55 6.80 14.03
N ARG A 351 22.72 5.74 14.04
CA ARG A 351 21.57 5.64 14.95
C ARG A 351 22.01 5.76 16.41
N LEU A 352 23.05 5.00 16.79
CA LEU A 352 23.57 5.03 18.17
C LEU A 352 24.18 6.40 18.52
N ALA A 353 24.93 7.00 17.60
CA ALA A 353 25.54 8.32 17.83
C ALA A 353 24.47 9.41 18.04
N LEU A 354 23.40 9.42 17.24
CA LEU A 354 22.30 10.37 17.38
C LEU A 354 21.50 10.16 18.68
N GLN A 355 21.23 8.90 19.06
CA GLN A 355 20.58 8.57 20.32
C GLN A 355 21.42 9.04 21.53
N GLN A 356 22.73 8.78 21.52
CA GLN A 356 23.63 9.23 22.59
C GLN A 356 23.73 10.76 22.68
N ALA A 357 23.62 11.44 21.54
CA ALA A 357 23.64 12.90 21.49
C ALA A 357 22.29 13.55 21.85
N GLY A 358 21.22 12.77 21.99
CA GLY A 358 19.87 13.24 22.26
C GLY A 358 19.25 14.03 21.09
N ILE A 359 19.65 13.74 19.83
CA ILE A 359 19.14 14.44 18.63
C ILE A 359 17.99 13.66 18.03
N GLY A 360 16.79 14.25 18.10
CA GLY A 360 15.56 13.64 17.62
C GLY A 360 15.13 12.40 18.39
N LYS A 361 14.00 11.81 17.97
CA LYS A 361 13.45 10.59 18.58
C LYS A 361 13.58 9.37 17.70
N ASP A 362 13.61 9.52 16.39
CA ASP A 362 13.87 8.44 15.44
C ASP A 362 14.72 8.95 14.26
N VAL A 363 15.49 8.03 13.68
CA VAL A 363 16.28 8.25 12.46
C VAL A 363 16.07 7.14 11.48
N ASN A 364 15.94 7.48 10.21
CA ASN A 364 15.90 6.50 9.12
C ASN A 364 16.70 6.99 7.91
N ALA A 365 17.17 6.04 7.10
CA ALA A 365 17.73 6.32 5.79
C ALA A 365 16.90 5.64 4.69
N SER A 366 16.82 6.29 3.55
CA SER A 366 16.16 5.77 2.34
C SER A 366 17.04 5.97 1.11
N LEU A 367 16.77 5.16 0.10
CA LEU A 367 17.32 5.30 -1.24
C LEU A 367 16.18 5.33 -2.25
N ASP A 368 16.04 6.44 -2.97
CA ASP A 368 15.17 6.54 -4.13
C ASP A 368 16.00 6.44 -5.40
N ASP A 369 15.69 5.46 -6.26
CA ASP A 369 16.41 5.15 -7.50
C ASP A 369 15.71 5.74 -8.73
N LEU A 370 15.62 7.07 -8.79
CA LEU A 370 15.34 7.82 -10.01
C LEU A 370 16.50 7.66 -11.00
N GLN A 371 16.57 8.42 -12.08
CA GLN A 371 17.71 8.32 -12.99
C GLN A 371 19.06 8.50 -12.26
N GLN A 372 19.12 9.33 -11.23
CA GLN A 372 20.22 9.45 -10.28
C GLN A 372 19.73 9.02 -8.89
N ASN A 373 20.54 8.23 -8.19
CA ASN A 373 20.24 7.76 -6.85
C ASN A 373 20.16 8.94 -5.85
N ILE A 374 19.10 8.96 -5.04
CA ILE A 374 18.91 9.90 -3.94
C ILE A 374 19.11 9.14 -2.63
N PHE A 375 20.22 9.37 -1.95
CA PHE A 375 20.49 8.82 -0.62
C PHE A 375 20.08 9.85 0.42
N GLN A 376 19.13 9.53 1.30
CA GLN A 376 18.63 10.45 2.32
C GLN A 376 18.75 9.87 3.71
N ILE A 377 19.13 10.71 4.68
CA ILE A 377 19.04 10.44 6.11
C ILE A 377 18.08 11.47 6.70
N MET A 378 17.09 11.01 7.46
CA MET A 378 16.10 11.86 8.09
C MET A 378 16.02 11.56 9.59
N VAL A 379 16.16 12.60 10.40
CA VAL A 379 15.86 12.59 11.83
C VAL A 379 14.50 13.24 12.07
N GLN A 380 13.67 12.60 12.86
CA GLN A 380 12.34 13.08 13.23
C GLN A 380 12.29 13.49 14.69
N ASN A 381 11.38 14.42 15.01
CA ASN A 381 11.17 14.93 16.36
C ASN A 381 12.45 15.52 16.98
N ALA A 382 13.23 16.27 16.18
CA ALA A 382 14.36 17.06 16.59
C ALA A 382 13.95 18.53 16.87
N ASN A 383 14.93 19.36 17.20
CA ASN A 383 14.77 20.80 17.31
C ASN A 383 15.64 21.55 16.29
N PRO A 384 15.32 22.78 15.88
CA PRO A 384 16.07 23.51 14.85
C PRO A 384 17.54 23.74 15.22
N GLU A 385 17.84 23.91 16.50
CA GLU A 385 19.18 24.12 17.04
C GLU A 385 20.09 22.88 16.96
N ASP A 386 19.50 21.69 16.79
CA ASP A 386 20.26 20.44 16.63
C ASP A 386 20.95 20.32 15.26
N LYS A 387 20.63 21.21 14.31
CA LYS A 387 21.06 21.15 12.92
C LYS A 387 22.57 20.96 12.75
N ASP A 388 23.37 21.81 13.38
CA ASP A 388 24.82 21.78 13.20
C ASP A 388 25.44 20.55 13.86
N LYS A 389 24.96 20.19 15.05
CA LYS A 389 25.38 18.97 15.75
C LYS A 389 25.00 17.69 15.00
N TYR A 390 23.82 17.66 14.35
CA TYR A 390 23.40 16.58 13.48
C TYR A 390 24.36 16.41 12.31
N ASP A 391 24.68 17.49 11.61
CA ASP A 391 25.58 17.51 10.46
C ASP A 391 26.98 17.03 10.81
N ASP A 392 27.54 17.54 11.90
CA ASP A 392 28.85 17.15 12.41
C ASP A 392 28.90 15.66 12.78
N LEU A 393 27.83 15.13 13.41
CA LEU A 393 27.73 13.72 13.78
C LEU A 393 27.67 12.79 12.56
N VAL A 394 26.90 13.15 11.53
CA VAL A 394 26.85 12.38 10.27
C VAL A 394 28.25 12.34 9.65
N SER A 395 28.88 13.50 9.47
CA SER A 395 30.21 13.62 8.87
C SER A 395 31.27 12.85 9.64
N LYS A 396 31.27 12.98 10.98
CA LYS A 396 32.21 12.28 11.88
C LYS A 396 32.00 10.76 11.79
N THR A 397 30.77 10.31 11.94
CA THR A 397 30.44 8.87 11.92
C THR A 397 30.85 8.24 10.59
N PHE A 398 30.53 8.88 9.48
CA PHE A 398 30.88 8.36 8.15
C PHE A 398 32.39 8.35 7.92
N THR A 399 33.10 9.36 8.39
CA THR A 399 34.58 9.41 8.34
C THR A 399 35.19 8.27 9.15
N GLU A 400 34.68 8.03 10.35
CA GLU A 400 35.16 6.94 11.21
C GLU A 400 34.89 5.57 10.59
N VAL A 401 33.66 5.33 10.07
CA VAL A 401 33.30 4.07 9.43
C VAL A 401 34.12 3.83 8.16
N ALA A 402 34.28 4.87 7.32
CA ALA A 402 35.10 4.77 6.13
C ALA A 402 36.58 4.46 6.41
N ALA A 403 37.10 4.91 7.57
CA ALA A 403 38.50 4.65 7.98
C ALA A 403 38.67 3.28 8.66
N LYS A 404 37.74 2.89 9.56
CA LYS A 404 37.85 1.66 10.39
C LYS A 404 37.26 0.41 9.69
N GLY A 405 36.40 0.59 8.67
CA GLY A 405 35.61 -0.45 8.02
C GLY A 405 34.24 -0.64 8.68
N LEU A 406 33.30 -1.22 7.90
CA LEU A 406 31.96 -1.61 8.32
C LEU A 406 31.98 -2.92 9.11
N ASP A 407 30.99 -3.11 9.99
CA ASP A 407 30.72 -4.41 10.62
C ASP A 407 30.38 -5.46 9.56
N ARG A 408 31.24 -6.46 9.41
CA ARG A 408 31.10 -7.48 8.35
C ARG A 408 29.89 -8.37 8.55
N GLU A 409 29.52 -8.69 9.79
CA GLU A 409 28.35 -9.51 10.09
C GLU A 409 27.06 -8.75 9.77
N ALA A 410 27.01 -7.44 10.06
CA ALA A 410 25.90 -6.59 9.70
C ALA A 410 25.70 -6.50 8.17
N VAL A 411 26.80 -6.37 7.42
CA VAL A 411 26.79 -6.35 5.94
C VAL A 411 26.33 -7.71 5.39
N GLU A 412 26.87 -8.84 5.91
CA GLU A 412 26.48 -10.18 5.50
C GLU A 412 25.02 -10.49 5.81
N GLY A 413 24.54 -10.10 7.00
CA GLY A 413 23.14 -10.24 7.37
C GLY A 413 22.21 -9.47 6.43
N THR A 414 22.57 -8.24 6.08
CA THR A 414 21.81 -7.42 5.12
C THR A 414 21.74 -8.07 3.74
N LEU A 415 22.88 -8.56 3.23
CA LEU A 415 22.94 -9.27 1.95
C LEU A 415 22.08 -10.54 1.97
N ASN A 416 22.17 -11.34 3.02
CA ASN A 416 21.37 -12.57 3.15
C ASN A 416 19.87 -12.28 3.19
N ARG A 417 19.45 -11.23 3.88
CA ARG A 417 18.05 -10.79 3.93
C ARG A 417 17.54 -10.27 2.57
N MET A 418 18.40 -9.57 1.82
CA MET A 418 18.07 -9.15 0.44
C MET A 418 17.90 -10.35 -0.48
N GLU A 419 18.85 -11.30 -0.47
CA GLU A 419 18.74 -12.53 -1.26
C GLU A 419 17.53 -13.37 -0.88
N PHE A 420 17.24 -13.49 0.41
CA PHE A 420 16.08 -14.21 0.88
C PHE A 420 14.81 -13.64 0.23
N ARG A 421 14.60 -12.32 0.31
CA ARG A 421 13.42 -11.66 -0.28
C ARG A 421 13.32 -11.85 -1.79
N LEU A 422 14.44 -11.75 -2.51
CA LEU A 422 14.47 -11.94 -3.96
C LEU A 422 14.14 -13.39 -4.37
N ARG A 423 14.55 -14.38 -3.57
CA ARG A 423 14.35 -15.82 -3.88
C ARG A 423 13.02 -16.37 -3.38
N GLU A 424 12.49 -15.82 -2.31
CA GLU A 424 11.23 -16.29 -1.71
C GLU A 424 10.07 -16.20 -2.70
N GLY A 425 9.91 -15.05 -3.36
CA GLY A 425 8.86 -14.84 -4.35
C GLY A 425 7.44 -15.02 -3.80
N ASP A 426 7.23 -14.78 -2.49
CA ASP A 426 5.92 -14.86 -1.82
C ASP A 426 5.11 -13.60 -2.13
N ASP A 427 4.73 -13.45 -3.39
CA ASP A 427 3.99 -12.31 -3.93
C ASP A 427 2.85 -12.80 -4.84
N ALA A 428 1.62 -12.40 -4.54
CA ALA A 428 0.44 -12.72 -5.32
C ALA A 428 0.32 -11.87 -6.61
N GLN A 429 0.99 -10.71 -6.63
CA GLN A 429 1.00 -9.75 -7.75
C GLN A 429 2.37 -9.71 -8.45
N LYS A 430 2.97 -10.89 -8.71
CA LYS A 430 4.33 -10.99 -9.29
C LYS A 430 4.52 -10.15 -10.53
N GLY A 431 3.55 -10.13 -11.44
CA GLY A 431 3.65 -9.33 -12.66
C GLY A 431 3.76 -7.84 -12.38
N ILE A 432 3.00 -7.32 -11.41
CA ILE A 432 3.08 -5.91 -10.97
C ILE A 432 4.44 -5.63 -10.33
N THR A 433 4.91 -6.50 -9.44
CA THR A 433 6.20 -6.37 -8.77
C THR A 433 7.37 -6.39 -9.77
N TYR A 434 7.37 -7.31 -10.74
CA TYR A 434 8.40 -7.34 -11.77
C TYR A 434 8.36 -6.11 -12.68
N ASN A 435 7.16 -5.59 -12.99
CA ASN A 435 7.04 -4.34 -13.74
C ASN A 435 7.75 -3.18 -13.01
N PHE A 436 7.54 -3.02 -11.70
CA PHE A 436 8.25 -2.01 -10.91
C PHE A 436 9.76 -2.26 -10.84
N GLN A 437 10.19 -3.52 -10.74
CA GLN A 437 11.60 -3.88 -10.68
C GLN A 437 12.38 -3.52 -11.94
N LEU A 438 11.79 -3.77 -13.12
CA LEU A 438 12.49 -3.58 -14.40
C LEU A 438 12.43 -2.13 -14.91
N ILE A 439 11.45 -1.32 -14.44
CA ILE A 439 11.16 -0.04 -15.05
C ILE A 439 12.34 0.94 -15.00
N GLY A 440 13.09 0.97 -13.91
CA GLY A 440 14.27 1.82 -13.77
C GLY A 440 15.36 1.49 -14.81
N GLY A 441 15.73 0.22 -14.94
CA GLY A 441 16.69 -0.24 -15.96
C GLY A 441 16.19 0.05 -17.37
N TRP A 442 14.91 -0.17 -17.62
CA TRP A 442 14.31 0.06 -18.92
C TRP A 442 14.21 1.56 -19.29
N PHE A 443 13.82 2.40 -18.33
CA PHE A 443 13.69 3.84 -18.56
C PHE A 443 15.03 4.56 -18.70
N TYR A 444 16.01 4.19 -17.87
CA TYR A 444 17.25 4.95 -17.75
C TYR A 444 18.42 4.37 -18.55
N ALA A 445 18.41 3.05 -18.83
CA ALA A 445 19.44 2.37 -19.59
C ALA A 445 18.96 1.71 -20.90
N ASP A 446 17.66 1.77 -21.24
CA ASP A 446 17.01 1.06 -22.34
C ASP A 446 17.21 -0.48 -22.29
N ASP A 447 17.43 -1.01 -21.07
CA ASP A 447 17.64 -2.44 -20.81
C ASP A 447 16.63 -2.97 -19.76
N PRO A 448 15.54 -3.64 -20.20
CA PRO A 448 14.55 -4.19 -19.29
C PRO A 448 15.02 -5.41 -18.49
N PHE A 449 16.14 -6.05 -18.87
CA PHE A 449 16.70 -7.18 -18.13
C PHE A 449 17.46 -6.75 -16.89
N LEU A 450 17.95 -5.51 -16.87
CA LEU A 450 18.83 -5.01 -15.82
C LEU A 450 18.22 -5.14 -14.41
N GLY A 451 16.92 -4.90 -14.26
CA GLY A 451 16.23 -5.03 -12.97
C GLY A 451 15.93 -6.47 -12.54
N LEU A 452 15.97 -7.44 -13.48
CA LEU A 452 15.61 -8.84 -13.23
C LEU A 452 16.84 -9.72 -12.96
N GLU A 453 17.94 -9.54 -13.71
CA GLU A 453 19.18 -10.33 -13.62
C GLU A 453 20.04 -9.87 -12.44
N TYR A 454 19.69 -10.25 -11.19
CA TYR A 454 20.37 -9.79 -9.97
C TYR A 454 21.47 -10.73 -9.44
N GLU A 455 21.51 -12.02 -9.84
CA GLU A 455 22.48 -12.97 -9.26
C GLU A 455 23.93 -12.59 -9.58
N LYS A 456 24.21 -12.18 -10.82
CA LYS A 456 25.56 -11.80 -11.26
C LYS A 456 26.04 -10.50 -10.57
N PRO A 457 25.30 -9.39 -10.59
CA PRO A 457 25.67 -8.18 -9.83
C PRO A 457 25.91 -8.44 -8.35
N LEU A 458 25.05 -9.21 -7.68
CA LEU A 458 25.23 -9.57 -6.28
C LEU A 458 26.50 -10.37 -6.03
N ALA A 459 26.83 -11.32 -6.89
CA ALA A 459 28.06 -12.10 -6.76
C ALA A 459 29.33 -11.25 -6.97
N GLU A 460 29.29 -10.31 -7.90
CA GLU A 460 30.37 -9.33 -8.14
C GLU A 460 30.51 -8.37 -6.96
N LEU A 461 29.40 -7.85 -6.47
CA LEU A 461 29.36 -6.95 -5.31
C LEU A 461 29.90 -7.62 -4.04
N LYS A 462 29.52 -8.88 -3.76
CA LYS A 462 30.07 -9.65 -2.62
C LYS A 462 31.59 -9.75 -2.66
N LYS A 463 32.20 -9.86 -3.85
CA LYS A 463 33.67 -9.85 -4.00
C LYS A 463 34.24 -8.45 -3.77
N ALA A 464 33.61 -7.42 -4.34
CA ALA A 464 34.05 -6.04 -4.20
C ALA A 464 33.97 -5.54 -2.73
N ILE A 465 32.93 -5.92 -1.98
CA ILE A 465 32.76 -5.60 -0.55
C ILE A 465 33.95 -6.09 0.28
N LYS A 466 34.43 -7.30 0.01
CA LYS A 466 35.62 -7.84 0.71
C LYS A 466 36.89 -6.98 0.52
N ASN A 467 36.95 -6.18 -0.54
CA ASN A 467 38.03 -5.30 -0.89
C ASN A 467 37.77 -3.81 -0.57
N GLY A 468 36.82 -3.50 0.31
CA GLY A 468 36.53 -2.14 0.80
C GLY A 468 35.67 -1.29 -0.14
N TYR A 469 34.87 -1.91 -1.00
CA TYR A 469 34.02 -1.17 -1.95
C TYR A 469 32.99 -0.27 -1.25
N LEU A 470 32.33 -0.76 -0.19
CA LEU A 470 31.33 0.04 0.56
C LEU A 470 31.98 1.29 1.18
N GLU A 471 33.16 1.15 1.78
CA GLU A 471 33.92 2.27 2.33
C GLU A 471 34.32 3.29 1.25
N SER A 472 34.65 2.81 0.05
CA SER A 472 34.92 3.68 -1.10
C SER A 472 33.68 4.44 -1.57
N VAL A 473 32.49 3.80 -1.53
CA VAL A 473 31.19 4.44 -1.84
C VAL A 473 30.89 5.52 -0.81
N ILE A 474 31.08 5.26 0.50
CA ILE A 474 30.90 6.28 1.56
C ILE A 474 31.79 7.50 1.27
N ARG A 475 33.09 7.30 1.00
CA ARG A 475 34.02 8.43 0.71
C ARG A 475 33.56 9.21 -0.51
N LYS A 476 33.38 8.53 -1.64
CA LYS A 476 33.13 9.18 -2.93
C LYS A 476 31.76 9.85 -3.01
N TYR A 477 30.69 9.18 -2.53
CA TYR A 477 29.32 9.60 -2.78
C TYR A 477 28.63 10.28 -1.59
N LEU A 478 29.19 10.17 -0.38
CA LEU A 478 28.59 10.78 0.82
C LEU A 478 29.53 11.83 1.45
N LEU A 479 30.84 11.56 1.62
CA LEU A 479 31.77 12.50 2.25
C LEU A 479 32.33 13.56 1.28
N ASP A 480 32.83 13.12 0.11
CA ASP A 480 33.47 14.01 -0.87
C ASP A 480 32.46 14.63 -1.85
N ASN A 481 31.19 14.25 -1.77
CA ASN A 481 30.17 14.67 -2.69
C ASN A 481 29.56 16.02 -2.27
N LYS A 482 29.81 17.04 -3.08
CA LYS A 482 29.25 18.39 -2.88
C LYS A 482 27.77 18.51 -3.26
N HIS A 483 27.24 17.53 -4.03
CA HIS A 483 25.81 17.51 -4.36
C HIS A 483 25.03 16.97 -3.19
N ALA A 484 24.94 17.76 -2.13
CA ALA A 484 24.25 17.45 -0.89
C ALA A 484 23.36 18.62 -0.43
N LEU A 485 22.27 18.30 0.21
CA LEU A 485 21.29 19.23 0.75
C LEU A 485 21.07 18.92 2.23
N LEU A 486 21.37 19.88 3.12
CA LEU A 486 20.89 19.89 4.50
C LEU A 486 19.59 20.69 4.54
N LEU A 487 18.47 20.04 4.84
CA LEU A 487 17.18 20.69 4.94
C LEU A 487 16.62 20.55 6.36
N VAL A 488 16.18 21.68 6.91
CA VAL A 488 15.51 21.78 8.21
C VAL A 488 14.05 22.13 7.97
N LEU A 489 13.14 21.20 8.22
CA LEU A 489 11.71 21.43 8.08
C LEU A 489 11.10 21.67 9.46
N GLN A 490 10.66 22.89 9.71
CA GLN A 490 10.17 23.36 11.01
C GLN A 490 8.63 23.43 11.03
N PRO A 491 7.98 23.12 12.18
CA PRO A 491 6.57 23.37 12.33
C PRO A 491 6.32 24.90 12.37
N LYS A 492 5.26 25.36 11.70
CA LYS A 492 4.79 26.74 11.78
C LYS A 492 3.31 26.74 12.18
N PRO A 493 2.98 27.02 13.45
CA PRO A 493 1.58 27.16 13.87
C PRO A 493 0.88 28.27 13.08
N GLY A 494 -0.37 28.04 12.72
CA GLY A 494 -1.20 28.99 11.96
C GLY A 494 -0.86 29.14 10.46
N LEU A 495 0.14 28.41 9.93
CA LEU A 495 0.51 28.50 8.51
C LEU A 495 -0.67 28.17 7.58
N GLU A 496 -1.49 27.17 7.95
CA GLU A 496 -2.65 26.79 7.14
C GLU A 496 -3.69 27.92 7.07
N ALA A 497 -3.96 28.61 8.20
CA ALA A 497 -4.85 29.77 8.22
C ALA A 497 -4.32 30.92 7.33
N GLU A 498 -3.00 31.17 7.37
CA GLU A 498 -2.36 32.17 6.49
C GLU A 498 -2.56 31.82 5.01
N ILE A 499 -2.37 30.53 4.63
CA ILE A 499 -2.56 30.05 3.25
C ILE A 499 -4.02 30.18 2.83
N ASN A 500 -4.96 29.73 3.67
CA ASN A 500 -6.38 29.81 3.38
C ASN A 500 -6.85 31.25 3.20
N LEU A 501 -6.44 32.16 4.10
CA LEU A 501 -6.77 33.59 4.00
C LEU A 501 -6.21 34.21 2.71
N LYS A 502 -5.02 33.80 2.28
CA LYS A 502 -4.46 34.26 0.99
C LYS A 502 -5.32 33.78 -0.18
N VAL A 503 -5.68 32.51 -0.21
CA VAL A 503 -6.54 31.93 -1.26
C VAL A 503 -7.92 32.60 -1.27
N GLU A 504 -8.53 32.83 -0.11
CA GLU A 504 -9.82 33.54 0.00
C GLU A 504 -9.75 34.95 -0.59
N LYS A 505 -8.70 35.71 -0.26
CA LYS A 505 -8.49 37.05 -0.81
C LYS A 505 -8.29 37.05 -2.33
N GLU A 506 -7.53 36.06 -2.85
CA GLU A 506 -7.33 35.89 -4.29
C GLU A 506 -8.66 35.60 -5.00
N LEU A 507 -9.46 34.67 -4.46
CA LEU A 507 -10.77 34.30 -5.00
C LEU A 507 -11.79 35.42 -4.90
N GLN A 508 -11.78 36.15 -3.80
CA GLN A 508 -12.65 37.35 -3.65
C GLN A 508 -12.27 38.45 -4.64
N SER A 509 -10.97 38.70 -4.84
CA SER A 509 -10.47 39.65 -5.84
C SER A 509 -10.86 39.22 -7.26
N PHE A 510 -10.73 37.93 -7.56
CA PHE A 510 -11.18 37.34 -8.82
C PHE A 510 -12.69 37.55 -9.00
N LYS A 511 -13.53 37.24 -8.01
CA LYS A 511 -14.98 37.42 -8.05
C LYS A 511 -15.35 38.91 -8.29
N THR A 512 -14.67 39.83 -7.60
CA THR A 512 -14.93 41.27 -7.71
C THR A 512 -14.55 41.81 -9.08
N ALA A 513 -13.59 41.21 -9.76
CA ALA A 513 -13.14 41.59 -11.10
C ALA A 513 -14.04 41.07 -12.22
N LEU A 514 -14.92 40.08 -11.94
CA LEU A 514 -15.88 39.57 -12.93
C LEU A 514 -16.94 40.63 -13.30
N SER A 515 -17.27 40.71 -14.57
CA SER A 515 -18.48 41.39 -14.99
C SER A 515 -19.74 40.63 -14.56
N ASN A 516 -20.90 41.28 -14.58
CA ASN A 516 -22.15 40.59 -14.31
C ASN A 516 -22.39 39.44 -15.31
N GLU A 517 -22.02 39.60 -16.57
CA GLU A 517 -22.11 38.57 -17.60
C GLU A 517 -21.17 37.36 -17.28
N ASP A 518 -19.92 37.63 -16.90
CA ASP A 518 -18.97 36.57 -16.53
C ASP A 518 -19.41 35.83 -15.26
N THR A 519 -19.99 36.56 -14.28
CA THR A 519 -20.58 35.97 -13.08
C THR A 519 -21.73 35.03 -13.41
N GLU A 520 -22.67 35.44 -14.24
CA GLU A 520 -23.79 34.62 -14.73
C GLU A 520 -23.30 33.41 -15.52
N LYS A 521 -22.28 33.61 -16.36
CA LYS A 521 -21.64 32.52 -17.10
C LYS A 521 -21.00 31.49 -16.17
N LEU A 522 -20.26 31.92 -15.13
CA LEU A 522 -19.61 31.02 -14.18
C LEU A 522 -20.63 30.24 -13.38
N VAL A 523 -21.71 30.86 -12.90
CA VAL A 523 -22.84 30.17 -12.23
C VAL A 523 -23.46 29.13 -13.16
N LYS A 524 -23.70 29.46 -14.41
CA LYS A 524 -24.24 28.55 -15.42
C LYS A 524 -23.27 27.36 -15.67
N GLU A 525 -21.97 27.62 -15.88
CA GLU A 525 -20.97 26.58 -16.09
C GLU A 525 -20.87 25.64 -14.87
N THR A 526 -20.95 26.18 -13.66
CA THR A 526 -21.01 25.39 -12.42
C THR A 526 -22.22 24.47 -12.40
N ALA A 527 -23.41 25.00 -12.69
CA ALA A 527 -24.65 24.21 -12.73
C ALA A 527 -24.61 23.13 -13.83
N GLU A 528 -24.06 23.44 -15.02
CA GLU A 528 -23.91 22.49 -16.13
C GLU A 528 -22.90 21.37 -15.77
N LEU A 529 -21.82 21.66 -15.05
CA LEU A 529 -20.87 20.67 -14.59
C LEU A 529 -21.51 19.74 -13.54
N ILE A 530 -22.23 20.29 -12.56
CA ILE A 530 -22.94 19.51 -11.55
C ILE A 530 -24.01 18.63 -12.21
N ASP A 531 -24.76 19.13 -13.21
CA ASP A 531 -25.73 18.34 -13.97
C ASP A 531 -25.05 17.21 -14.74
N TYR A 532 -23.92 17.48 -15.39
CA TYR A 532 -23.11 16.48 -16.07
C TYR A 532 -22.65 15.38 -15.09
N GLN A 533 -22.16 15.74 -13.94
CA GLN A 533 -21.70 14.80 -12.91
C GLN A 533 -22.84 13.92 -12.36
N LYS A 534 -24.07 14.48 -12.24
CA LYS A 534 -25.25 13.74 -11.77
C LYS A 534 -25.89 12.84 -12.82
N ARG A 535 -25.72 13.18 -14.10
CA ARG A 535 -26.34 12.41 -15.19
C ARG A 535 -25.73 11.04 -15.29
N GLU A 536 -26.55 10.00 -15.45
CA GLU A 536 -26.10 8.65 -15.75
C GLU A 536 -25.58 8.55 -17.20
N ASP A 537 -24.67 7.59 -17.46
CA ASP A 537 -24.27 7.27 -18.82
C ASP A 537 -25.43 6.59 -19.59
N SER A 538 -25.51 6.83 -20.89
CA SER A 538 -26.54 6.16 -21.71
C SER A 538 -26.29 4.64 -21.79
N GLN A 539 -27.38 3.88 -21.97
CA GLN A 539 -27.26 2.42 -22.10
C GLN A 539 -26.43 2.01 -23.33
N GLU A 540 -26.47 2.82 -24.39
CA GLU A 540 -25.65 2.63 -25.59
C GLU A 540 -24.16 2.80 -25.27
N ALA A 541 -23.79 3.83 -24.51
CA ALA A 541 -22.42 4.06 -24.08
C ALA A 541 -21.93 2.94 -23.13
N LEU A 542 -22.75 2.57 -22.14
CA LEU A 542 -22.43 1.47 -21.21
C LEU A 542 -22.27 0.11 -21.94
N ALA A 543 -23.01 -0.10 -23.03
CA ALA A 543 -22.92 -1.32 -23.82
C ALA A 543 -21.62 -1.45 -24.62
N THR A 544 -20.84 -0.37 -24.80
CA THR A 544 -19.52 -0.44 -25.46
C THR A 544 -18.47 -1.12 -24.61
N ILE A 545 -18.58 -1.05 -23.28
CA ILE A 545 -17.59 -1.64 -22.36
C ILE A 545 -17.66 -3.18 -22.47
N PRO A 546 -16.56 -3.86 -22.79
CA PRO A 546 -16.54 -5.32 -22.87
C PRO A 546 -16.62 -5.91 -21.47
N LEU A 547 -17.66 -6.69 -21.20
CA LEU A 547 -17.94 -7.26 -19.87
C LEU A 547 -17.92 -8.79 -19.91
N LEU A 548 -17.78 -9.37 -18.73
CA LEU A 548 -17.96 -10.79 -18.48
C LEU A 548 -19.45 -11.12 -18.28
N ASP A 549 -19.77 -12.40 -18.44
CA ASP A 549 -21.06 -12.98 -18.05
C ASP A 549 -20.92 -13.80 -16.75
N LEU A 550 -22.03 -14.07 -16.05
CA LEU A 550 -22.03 -14.93 -14.86
C LEU A 550 -21.47 -16.34 -15.11
N LYS A 551 -21.58 -16.85 -16.37
CA LYS A 551 -20.98 -18.13 -16.77
C LYS A 551 -19.45 -18.14 -16.78
N ASP A 552 -18.83 -16.97 -16.83
CA ASP A 552 -17.36 -16.81 -16.83
C ASP A 552 -16.79 -16.88 -15.40
N ILE A 553 -17.67 -16.97 -14.37
CA ILE A 553 -17.32 -17.03 -12.95
C ILE A 553 -17.29 -18.48 -12.46
N ASN A 554 -16.27 -18.83 -11.67
CA ASN A 554 -16.29 -20.09 -10.90
C ASN A 554 -17.39 -20.06 -9.83
N PRO A 555 -18.40 -20.94 -9.86
CA PRO A 555 -19.47 -20.95 -8.87
C PRO A 555 -19.06 -21.49 -7.49
N LYS A 556 -17.86 -22.11 -7.36
CA LYS A 556 -17.39 -22.71 -6.13
C LYS A 556 -16.54 -21.72 -5.34
N ALA A 557 -16.75 -21.68 -4.02
CA ALA A 557 -15.91 -20.95 -3.10
C ALA A 557 -14.59 -21.69 -2.85
N ASP A 558 -13.50 -20.96 -2.74
CA ASP A 558 -12.21 -21.52 -2.33
C ASP A 558 -12.21 -21.88 -0.84
N TRP A 559 -11.57 -22.98 -0.52
CA TRP A 559 -11.43 -23.47 0.85
C TRP A 559 -10.00 -23.87 1.17
N TYR A 560 -9.49 -23.38 2.29
CA TYR A 560 -8.16 -23.69 2.81
C TYR A 560 -8.27 -24.32 4.20
N ALA A 561 -7.77 -25.53 4.37
CA ALA A 561 -7.89 -26.29 5.62
C ALA A 561 -6.52 -26.58 6.23
N VAL A 562 -6.38 -26.38 7.53
CA VAL A 562 -5.24 -26.86 8.30
C VAL A 562 -5.41 -28.32 8.70
N ALA A 563 -4.30 -29.07 8.72
CA ALA A 563 -4.24 -30.35 9.41
C ALA A 563 -3.82 -30.13 10.87
N GLU A 564 -4.67 -30.52 11.81
CA GLU A 564 -4.36 -30.43 13.23
C GLU A 564 -3.43 -31.58 13.66
N LYS A 565 -2.35 -31.24 14.34
CA LYS A 565 -1.38 -32.15 14.93
C LYS A 565 -1.13 -31.75 16.37
N ASN A 566 -0.49 -32.62 17.15
CA ASN A 566 -0.05 -32.31 18.50
C ASN A 566 1.44 -32.60 18.62
N ILE A 567 2.22 -31.57 19.01
CA ILE A 567 3.66 -31.72 19.23
C ILE A 567 3.97 -31.42 20.69
N ALA A 568 4.37 -32.46 21.43
CA ALA A 568 4.69 -32.35 22.82
C ALA A 568 3.61 -31.66 23.69
N GLY A 569 2.32 -31.88 23.37
CA GLY A 569 1.17 -31.31 24.08
C GLY A 569 0.65 -29.96 23.51
N VAL A 570 1.33 -29.36 22.54
CA VAL A 570 0.93 -28.11 21.89
C VAL A 570 0.22 -28.40 20.56
N PRO A 571 -0.95 -27.80 20.28
CA PRO A 571 -1.59 -27.89 18.98
C PRO A 571 -0.73 -27.25 17.88
N LEU A 572 -0.57 -27.98 16.76
CA LEU A 572 0.07 -27.49 15.54
C LEU A 572 -0.94 -27.49 14.40
N LEU A 573 -1.20 -26.33 13.84
CA LEU A 573 -2.00 -26.10 12.65
C LEU A 573 -1.08 -26.14 11.42
N TYR A 574 -1.10 -27.25 10.68
CA TYR A 574 -0.22 -27.48 9.55
C TYR A 574 -0.96 -27.23 8.23
N TYR A 575 -0.42 -26.32 7.40
CA TYR A 575 -0.89 -26.08 6.03
C TYR A 575 0.18 -26.53 5.03
N GLU A 576 -0.13 -27.60 4.28
CA GLU A 576 0.78 -28.18 3.29
C GLU A 576 0.66 -27.47 1.95
N THR A 577 1.74 -26.85 1.49
CA THR A 577 1.82 -26.24 0.14
C THR A 577 3.27 -26.10 -0.30
N PHE A 578 3.51 -25.93 -1.59
CA PHE A 578 4.84 -25.63 -2.11
C PHE A 578 5.30 -24.24 -1.67
N THR A 579 6.47 -24.16 -1.01
CA THR A 579 7.04 -22.91 -0.45
C THR A 579 8.49 -22.68 -0.87
N ASN A 580 8.98 -23.37 -1.87
CA ASN A 580 10.36 -23.25 -2.35
C ASN A 580 11.43 -23.40 -1.22
N ASN A 581 11.28 -24.42 -0.37
CA ASN A 581 12.12 -24.70 0.81
C ASN A 581 12.11 -23.58 1.89
N VAL A 582 11.13 -22.69 1.88
CA VAL A 582 10.89 -21.73 2.96
C VAL A 582 9.90 -22.34 3.96
N VAL A 583 10.20 -22.21 5.24
CA VAL A 583 9.33 -22.60 6.34
C VAL A 583 8.76 -21.33 6.97
N TYR A 584 7.44 -21.23 7.04
CA TYR A 584 6.73 -20.14 7.72
C TYR A 584 6.22 -20.61 9.06
N LEU A 585 6.58 -19.90 10.12
CA LEU A 585 6.20 -20.14 11.51
C LEU A 585 5.30 -19.00 12.00
N GLN A 586 4.17 -19.36 12.65
CA GLN A 586 3.43 -18.45 13.52
C GLN A 586 3.13 -19.11 14.86
N LEU A 587 3.30 -18.38 15.96
CA LEU A 587 3.00 -18.80 17.32
C LEU A 587 1.89 -17.86 17.85
N TYR A 588 0.76 -18.44 18.21
CA TYR A 588 -0.43 -17.74 18.68
C TYR A 588 -0.61 -17.94 20.20
N TYR A 589 -0.61 -16.84 20.94
CA TYR A 589 -0.87 -16.81 22.37
C TYR A 589 -2.16 -16.05 22.64
N ASP A 590 -3.09 -16.64 23.41
CA ASP A 590 -4.36 -16.00 23.74
C ASP A 590 -4.14 -14.86 24.74
N THR A 591 -4.52 -13.64 24.37
CA THR A 591 -4.34 -12.48 25.24
C THR A 591 -5.37 -12.40 26.37
N ARG A 592 -6.46 -13.20 26.33
CA ARG A 592 -7.45 -13.24 27.39
C ARG A 592 -6.90 -13.79 28.73
N VAL A 593 -5.70 -14.33 28.75
CA VAL A 593 -5.02 -14.66 30.03
C VAL A 593 -4.62 -13.41 30.82
N LEU A 594 -4.73 -12.21 30.22
CA LEU A 594 -4.31 -10.95 30.82
C LEU A 594 -5.50 -10.20 31.44
N PRO A 595 -5.34 -9.57 32.60
CA PRO A 595 -6.30 -8.60 33.10
C PRO A 595 -6.36 -7.38 32.17
N ALA A 596 -7.51 -6.68 32.17
CA ALA A 596 -7.81 -5.61 31.21
C ALA A 596 -6.78 -4.45 31.22
N GLU A 597 -6.21 -4.13 32.38
CA GLU A 597 -5.19 -3.08 32.53
C GLU A 597 -3.87 -3.40 31.80
N LEU A 598 -3.62 -4.67 31.45
CA LEU A 598 -2.44 -5.09 30.70
C LEU A 598 -2.66 -5.13 29.18
N ILE A 599 -3.88 -4.91 28.69
CA ILE A 599 -4.17 -4.93 27.24
C ILE A 599 -3.26 -3.95 26.45
N PRO A 600 -3.08 -2.67 26.83
CA PRO A 600 -2.17 -1.77 26.10
C PRO A 600 -0.70 -2.21 26.16
N TYR A 601 -0.29 -2.90 27.23
CA TYR A 601 1.07 -3.45 27.34
C TYR A 601 1.32 -4.62 26.40
N THR A 602 0.28 -5.34 25.94
CA THR A 602 0.43 -6.34 24.88
C THR A 602 0.89 -5.72 23.57
N ALA A 603 0.32 -4.56 23.22
CA ALA A 603 0.75 -3.84 22.02
C ALA A 603 2.16 -3.26 22.18
N LEU A 604 2.50 -2.71 23.36
CA LEU A 604 3.87 -2.28 23.63
C LEU A 604 4.85 -3.46 23.57
N LEU A 605 4.45 -4.66 24.04
CA LEU A 605 5.28 -5.86 23.97
C LEU A 605 5.62 -6.23 22.52
N THR A 606 4.75 -5.95 21.53
CA THR A 606 5.09 -6.19 20.12
C THR A 606 6.25 -5.32 19.63
N GLU A 607 6.46 -4.16 20.21
CA GLU A 607 7.54 -3.24 19.82
C GLU A 607 8.87 -3.55 20.54
N VAL A 608 8.80 -4.08 21.75
CA VAL A 608 10.02 -4.31 22.55
C VAL A 608 10.65 -5.69 22.30
N LEU A 609 9.85 -6.71 21.91
CA LEU A 609 10.39 -8.04 21.59
C LEU A 609 11.28 -7.99 20.35
N GLY A 610 12.47 -8.60 20.46
CA GLY A 610 13.49 -8.55 19.40
C GLY A 610 14.29 -7.24 19.35
N SER A 611 13.89 -6.22 20.15
CA SER A 611 14.55 -4.92 20.19
C SER A 611 15.34 -4.70 21.50
N LEU A 612 15.19 -5.54 22.50
CA LEU A 612 15.90 -5.47 23.79
C LEU A 612 17.12 -6.42 23.79
N ASN A 613 18.04 -6.17 24.73
CA ASN A 613 19.05 -7.17 25.10
C ASN A 613 18.36 -8.41 25.62
N THR A 614 18.97 -9.57 25.38
CA THR A 614 18.59 -10.86 25.99
C THR A 614 19.68 -11.33 26.96
N VAL A 615 19.55 -12.53 27.49
CA VAL A 615 20.60 -13.12 28.32
C VAL A 615 21.88 -13.37 27.54
N ASN A 616 21.75 -13.86 26.28
CA ASN A 616 22.89 -14.31 25.49
C ASN A 616 23.30 -13.32 24.37
N TYR A 617 22.48 -12.34 24.05
CA TYR A 617 22.73 -11.39 22.96
C TYR A 617 22.54 -9.95 23.43
N THR A 618 23.43 -9.06 22.98
CA THR A 618 23.06 -7.64 22.92
C THR A 618 21.97 -7.45 21.87
N PHE A 619 21.21 -6.35 21.93
CA PHE A 619 20.17 -6.06 20.92
C PHE A 619 20.76 -5.98 19.49
N GLY A 620 22.01 -5.48 19.38
CA GLY A 620 22.70 -5.39 18.09
C GLY A 620 23.14 -6.77 17.55
N ASP A 621 23.64 -7.66 18.41
CA ASP A 621 24.01 -9.02 18.00
C ASP A 621 22.78 -9.87 17.70
N LEU A 622 21.68 -9.65 18.41
CA LEU A 622 20.39 -10.29 18.15
C LEU A 622 19.85 -9.88 16.77
N ASP A 623 19.87 -8.57 16.43
CA ASP A 623 19.46 -8.09 15.12
C ASP A 623 20.32 -8.69 13.99
N LYS A 624 21.64 -8.75 14.15
CA LYS A 624 22.54 -9.42 13.22
C LYS A 624 22.20 -10.91 13.06
N ALA A 625 21.99 -11.62 14.15
CA ALA A 625 21.65 -13.05 14.13
C ALA A 625 20.31 -13.32 13.43
N LEU A 626 19.29 -12.49 13.67
CA LEU A 626 18.02 -12.56 12.96
C LEU A 626 18.20 -12.34 11.46
N ASN A 627 18.97 -11.34 11.05
CA ASN A 627 19.27 -11.04 9.63
C ASN A 627 20.09 -12.16 8.96
N LEU A 628 20.99 -12.81 9.67
CA LEU A 628 21.80 -13.92 9.15
C LEU A 628 21.02 -15.24 9.00
N HIS A 629 20.06 -15.51 9.88
CA HIS A 629 19.47 -16.85 10.00
C HIS A 629 17.99 -16.93 9.65
N THR A 630 17.29 -15.80 9.54
CA THR A 630 15.85 -15.76 9.24
C THR A 630 15.54 -14.88 8.05
N GLY A 631 14.35 -15.05 7.48
CA GLY A 631 13.76 -14.11 6.51
C GLY A 631 13.03 -12.94 7.18
N GLY A 632 13.00 -12.90 8.52
CA GLY A 632 12.40 -11.87 9.36
C GLY A 632 11.82 -12.46 10.65
N PHE A 633 11.69 -11.58 11.64
CA PHE A 633 10.99 -11.79 12.90
C PHE A 633 10.04 -10.63 13.12
N ASN A 634 8.76 -10.92 13.34
CA ASN A 634 7.73 -9.92 13.57
C ASN A 634 6.80 -10.36 14.69
N THR A 635 6.26 -9.39 15.42
CA THR A 635 5.23 -9.58 16.44
C THR A 635 4.06 -8.64 16.16
N PHE A 636 2.84 -9.11 16.35
CA PHE A 636 1.63 -8.32 16.14
C PHE A 636 0.44 -8.90 16.90
N LEU A 637 -0.65 -8.15 16.96
CA LEU A 637 -1.91 -8.61 17.53
C LEU A 637 -2.89 -8.92 16.41
N SER A 638 -3.66 -9.99 16.57
CA SER A 638 -4.76 -10.37 15.69
C SER A 638 -6.02 -10.62 16.50
N THR A 639 -7.15 -10.16 16.01
CA THR A 639 -8.48 -10.38 16.59
C THR A 639 -9.29 -11.33 15.72
N TYR A 640 -9.74 -12.43 16.30
CA TYR A 640 -10.65 -13.39 15.70
C TYR A 640 -11.99 -13.37 16.44
N LEU A 641 -13.08 -13.60 15.72
CA LEU A 641 -14.43 -13.65 16.28
C LEU A 641 -15.03 -15.00 15.98
N GLU A 642 -15.09 -15.87 16.99
CA GLU A 642 -15.66 -17.20 16.82
C GLU A 642 -17.11 -17.11 16.36
N ASN A 643 -17.47 -17.82 15.30
CA ASN A 643 -18.78 -17.73 14.64
C ASN A 643 -19.19 -16.30 14.22
N GLN A 644 -18.20 -15.41 13.96
CA GLN A 644 -18.44 -14.02 13.64
C GLN A 644 -19.20 -13.24 14.73
N ASP A 645 -19.11 -13.68 16.00
CA ASP A 645 -19.78 -13.09 17.16
C ASP A 645 -18.80 -12.23 17.96
N ASP A 646 -19.10 -10.94 18.10
CA ASP A 646 -18.26 -9.98 18.84
C ASP A 646 -18.17 -10.29 20.36
N GLU A 647 -19.13 -11.02 20.92
CA GLU A 647 -19.07 -11.53 22.28
C GLU A 647 -18.11 -12.72 22.44
N GLN A 648 -17.74 -13.36 21.34
CA GLN A 648 -16.79 -14.48 21.28
C GLN A 648 -15.41 -14.01 20.77
N LEU A 649 -14.96 -12.87 21.26
CA LEU A 649 -13.69 -12.25 20.90
C LEU A 649 -12.49 -13.15 21.33
N GLN A 650 -11.64 -13.49 20.38
CA GLN A 650 -10.41 -14.28 20.57
C GLN A 650 -9.17 -13.53 20.08
N PRO A 651 -8.68 -12.56 20.84
CA PRO A 651 -7.49 -11.81 20.45
C PRO A 651 -6.22 -12.62 20.72
N ARG A 652 -5.27 -12.57 19.79
CA ARG A 652 -4.02 -13.33 19.83
C ARG A 652 -2.82 -12.40 19.75
N PHE A 653 -1.84 -12.65 20.59
CA PHE A 653 -0.48 -12.17 20.38
C PHE A 653 0.21 -13.15 19.42
N VAL A 654 0.74 -12.65 18.31
CA VAL A 654 1.33 -13.50 17.28
C VAL A 654 2.82 -13.20 17.15
N ILE A 655 3.65 -14.24 17.22
CA ILE A 655 5.05 -14.20 16.81
C ILE A 655 5.14 -14.88 15.45
N SER A 656 5.67 -14.16 14.46
CA SER A 656 5.84 -14.67 13.10
C SER A 656 7.31 -14.64 12.71
N SER A 657 7.80 -15.75 12.17
CA SER A 657 9.14 -15.84 11.61
C SER A 657 9.14 -16.76 10.39
N LYS A 658 10.17 -16.66 9.55
CA LYS A 658 10.37 -17.54 8.41
C LYS A 658 11.86 -17.79 8.19
N ALA A 659 12.19 -18.95 7.66
CA ALA A 659 13.57 -19.29 7.34
C ALA A 659 13.63 -20.29 6.18
N MET A 660 14.81 -20.40 5.55
CA MET A 660 15.11 -21.58 4.73
C MET A 660 15.06 -22.83 5.61
N ASN A 661 14.57 -23.94 5.07
CA ASN A 661 14.45 -25.19 5.82
C ASN A 661 15.73 -25.61 6.56
N THR A 662 16.90 -25.37 5.95
CA THR A 662 18.23 -25.64 6.54
C THR A 662 18.57 -24.76 7.76
N LYS A 663 17.80 -23.69 8.00
CA LYS A 663 18.00 -22.75 9.12
C LYS A 663 16.84 -22.77 10.14
N THR A 664 15.93 -23.72 10.02
CA THR A 664 14.74 -23.82 10.89
C THR A 664 15.11 -23.96 12.37
N ASP A 665 16.11 -24.78 12.73
CA ASP A 665 16.60 -24.91 14.12
C ASP A 665 17.06 -23.55 14.67
N LYS A 666 17.86 -22.77 13.88
CA LYS A 666 18.35 -21.46 14.29
C LYS A 666 17.24 -20.43 14.44
N MET A 667 16.22 -20.50 13.59
CA MET A 667 15.02 -19.66 13.74
C MET A 667 14.33 -19.93 15.09
N PHE A 668 14.12 -21.19 15.45
CA PHE A 668 13.50 -21.54 16.73
C PHE A 668 14.40 -21.18 17.93
N ASP A 669 15.73 -21.34 17.83
CA ASP A 669 16.67 -20.93 18.88
C ASP A 669 16.55 -19.42 19.18
N LEU A 670 16.50 -18.59 18.12
CA LEU A 670 16.38 -17.13 18.25
C LEU A 670 15.00 -16.72 18.79
N VAL A 671 13.91 -17.36 18.33
CA VAL A 671 12.57 -17.13 18.88
C VAL A 671 12.52 -17.49 20.36
N ALA A 672 13.11 -18.63 20.75
CA ALA A 672 13.20 -19.07 22.14
C ALA A 672 13.98 -18.07 23.02
N GLU A 673 15.11 -17.57 22.51
CA GLU A 673 15.91 -16.57 23.22
C GLU A 673 15.12 -15.28 23.46
N ILE A 674 14.40 -14.79 22.43
CA ILE A 674 13.58 -13.57 22.54
C ILE A 674 12.44 -13.77 23.55
N VAL A 675 11.73 -14.89 23.46
CA VAL A 675 10.53 -15.14 24.28
C VAL A 675 10.89 -15.35 25.76
N ASN A 676 11.95 -16.11 26.05
CA ASN A 676 12.27 -16.52 27.43
C ASN A 676 13.30 -15.62 28.12
N HIS A 677 14.14 -14.89 27.36
CA HIS A 677 15.33 -14.27 27.89
C HIS A 677 15.45 -12.76 27.62
N SER A 678 14.40 -12.08 27.11
CA SER A 678 14.40 -10.62 26.94
C SER A 678 14.53 -9.89 28.28
N ARG A 679 15.44 -8.89 28.32
CA ARG A 679 15.77 -8.11 29.55
C ARG A 679 14.93 -6.84 29.59
N TYR A 680 13.70 -6.92 30.13
CA TYR A 680 12.82 -5.76 30.31
C TYR A 680 13.35 -4.73 31.31
N ALA A 681 14.27 -5.11 32.22
CA ALA A 681 14.85 -4.23 33.24
C ALA A 681 15.92 -3.27 32.70
N ASP A 682 16.32 -3.38 31.44
CA ASP A 682 17.26 -2.44 30.79
C ASP A 682 16.54 -1.11 30.49
N LYS A 683 16.57 -0.19 31.45
CA LYS A 683 15.83 1.09 31.40
C LYS A 683 16.27 1.97 30.22
N ASP A 684 17.56 2.06 29.97
CA ASP A 684 18.09 2.94 28.90
C ASP A 684 17.63 2.44 27.54
N ARG A 685 17.72 1.13 27.33
CA ARG A 685 17.26 0.52 26.07
C ARG A 685 15.74 0.59 25.92
N LEU A 686 14.99 0.31 26.98
CA LEU A 686 13.54 0.38 26.99
C LEU A 686 13.05 1.83 26.70
N LYS A 687 13.70 2.84 27.31
CA LYS A 687 13.42 4.26 27.04
C LYS A 687 13.64 4.60 25.57
N ALA A 688 14.75 4.16 24.99
CA ALA A 688 15.07 4.39 23.57
C ALA A 688 14.02 3.75 22.63
N VAL A 689 13.61 2.51 22.90
CA VAL A 689 12.56 1.83 22.10
C VAL A 689 11.22 2.54 22.24
N LEU A 690 10.81 2.89 23.44
CA LEU A 690 9.54 3.60 23.71
C LEU A 690 9.50 4.99 23.05
N THR A 691 10.59 5.76 23.14
CA THR A 691 10.72 7.09 22.52
C THR A 691 10.59 7.00 21.00
N ARG A 692 11.24 6.03 20.39
CA ARG A 692 11.15 5.76 18.95
C ARG A 692 9.73 5.33 18.56
N HIS A 693 9.10 4.45 19.33
CA HIS A 693 7.73 4.02 19.12
C HIS A 693 6.75 5.19 19.16
N GLN A 694 6.86 6.08 20.15
CA GLN A 694 6.10 7.32 20.20
C GLN A 694 6.28 8.17 18.95
N SER A 695 7.53 8.39 18.50
CA SER A 695 7.81 9.16 17.28
C SER A 695 7.11 8.56 16.03
N ARG A 696 7.14 7.23 15.89
CA ARG A 696 6.45 6.54 14.80
C ARG A 696 4.94 6.68 14.87
N LEU A 697 4.37 6.61 16.07
CA LEU A 697 2.94 6.85 16.28
C LEU A 697 2.55 8.30 15.97
N ASP A 698 3.36 9.29 16.35
CA ASP A 698 3.16 10.71 16.01
C ASP A 698 3.10 10.92 14.48
N ALA A 699 4.02 10.32 13.75
CA ALA A 699 4.03 10.39 12.30
C ALA A 699 2.84 9.63 11.67
N ASN A 700 2.49 8.46 12.24
CA ASN A 700 1.43 7.61 11.71
C ASN A 700 0.04 8.22 11.93
N VAL A 701 -0.23 8.79 13.08
CA VAL A 701 -1.51 9.42 13.39
C VAL A 701 -1.79 10.62 12.47
N LYS A 702 -0.76 11.38 12.10
CA LYS A 702 -0.85 12.49 11.13
C LYS A 702 -1.12 12.03 9.70
N ARG A 703 -0.63 10.85 9.33
CA ARG A 703 -0.72 10.31 7.97
C ARG A 703 -1.97 9.48 7.71
N ASN A 704 -2.42 8.70 8.69
CA ASN A 704 -3.43 7.66 8.54
C ASN A 704 -4.75 7.99 9.27
N GLY A 705 -5.24 9.23 9.16
CA GLY A 705 -6.46 9.70 9.84
C GLY A 705 -7.66 8.75 9.67
N TYR A 706 -7.86 8.19 8.47
CA TYR A 706 -8.93 7.22 8.21
C TYR A 706 -8.86 5.99 9.15
N SER A 707 -7.70 5.38 9.30
CA SER A 707 -7.54 4.17 10.12
C SER A 707 -7.85 4.44 11.59
N TYR A 708 -7.34 5.55 12.13
CA TYR A 708 -7.60 5.96 13.51
C TYR A 708 -9.08 6.30 13.75
N THR A 709 -9.71 7.00 12.80
CA THR A 709 -11.14 7.32 12.87
C THR A 709 -12.00 6.05 12.84
N ARG A 710 -11.64 5.08 11.99
CA ARG A 710 -12.34 3.80 11.88
C ARG A 710 -12.24 3.00 13.18
N THR A 711 -11.04 2.84 13.72
CA THR A 711 -10.81 2.11 14.98
C THR A 711 -11.57 2.78 16.12
N ARG A 712 -11.53 4.12 16.20
CA ARG A 712 -12.27 4.90 17.20
C ARG A 712 -13.76 4.71 17.08
N LEU A 713 -14.33 4.79 15.88
CA LEU A 713 -15.77 4.58 15.66
C LEU A 713 -16.23 3.18 16.11
N LEU A 714 -15.48 2.15 15.72
CA LEU A 714 -15.81 0.77 16.10
C LEU A 714 -15.77 0.53 17.61
N SER A 715 -14.90 1.24 18.33
CA SER A 715 -14.81 1.15 19.79
C SER A 715 -16.06 1.63 20.53
N TYR A 716 -16.95 2.38 19.86
CA TYR A 716 -18.18 2.87 20.48
C TYR A 716 -19.22 1.77 20.69
N TYR A 717 -19.15 0.70 19.91
CA TYR A 717 -20.22 -0.29 19.86
C TYR A 717 -19.76 -1.75 19.68
N THR A 718 -18.48 -2.05 19.60
CA THR A 718 -17.97 -3.44 19.52
C THR A 718 -16.83 -3.69 20.50
N ASN A 719 -16.79 -4.91 21.07
CA ASN A 719 -15.71 -5.36 21.97
C ASN A 719 -14.38 -5.45 21.22
N SER A 720 -14.42 -6.00 20.01
CA SER A 720 -13.25 -6.06 19.12
C SER A 720 -12.73 -4.66 18.75
N GLY A 721 -13.63 -3.71 18.51
CA GLY A 721 -13.28 -2.31 18.28
C GLY A 721 -12.61 -1.67 19.49
N MET A 722 -13.10 -1.92 20.70
CA MET A 722 -12.49 -1.39 21.93
C MET A 722 -11.12 -2.02 22.18
N PHE A 723 -10.97 -3.33 22.00
CA PHE A 723 -9.65 -3.98 22.10
C PHE A 723 -8.64 -3.35 21.11
N ASN A 724 -9.05 -3.16 19.85
CA ASN A 724 -8.19 -2.55 18.83
C ASN A 724 -7.88 -1.08 19.12
N GLU A 725 -8.80 -0.33 19.74
CA GLU A 725 -8.57 1.04 20.18
C GLU A 725 -7.52 1.11 21.30
N MET A 726 -7.59 0.20 22.26
CA MET A 726 -6.63 0.09 23.36
C MET A 726 -5.24 -0.41 22.92
N THR A 727 -5.13 -1.00 21.73
CA THR A 727 -3.88 -1.64 21.25
C THR A 727 -3.29 -0.99 19.99
N GLY A 728 -4.02 -0.08 19.33
CA GLY A 728 -3.54 0.54 18.07
C GLY A 728 -4.31 1.79 17.66
N GLY A 729 -5.30 2.23 18.43
CA GLY A 729 -6.08 3.42 18.16
C GLY A 729 -5.54 4.69 18.83
N ILE A 730 -6.42 5.69 18.97
CA ILE A 730 -6.10 6.99 19.58
C ILE A 730 -5.82 6.84 21.09
N GLU A 731 -6.52 5.94 21.79
CA GLU A 731 -6.24 5.69 23.22
C GLU A 731 -4.86 5.06 23.42
N TYR A 732 -4.45 4.15 22.54
CA TYR A 732 -3.10 3.60 22.57
C TYR A 732 -2.04 4.65 22.28
N TYR A 733 -2.27 5.54 21.32
CA TYR A 733 -1.38 6.66 21.03
C TYR A 733 -1.19 7.55 22.27
N TRP A 734 -2.27 7.92 22.95
CA TRP A 734 -2.19 8.69 24.18
C TRP A 734 -1.51 7.94 25.33
N PHE A 735 -1.79 6.64 25.46
CA PHE A 735 -1.13 5.78 26.45
C PHE A 735 0.40 5.79 26.25
N ILE A 736 0.89 5.53 25.04
CA ILE A 736 2.33 5.53 24.73
C ILE A 736 2.95 6.91 24.92
N THR A 737 2.26 7.97 24.53
CA THR A 737 2.71 9.35 24.74
C THR A 737 2.87 9.67 26.22
N ASN A 738 1.93 9.24 27.05
CA ASN A 738 2.03 9.39 28.50
C ASN A 738 3.21 8.61 29.10
N LEU A 739 3.39 7.35 28.68
CA LEU A 739 4.51 6.52 29.17
C LEU A 739 5.87 7.12 28.77
N ALA A 740 6.01 7.58 27.52
CA ALA A 740 7.26 8.14 27.01
C ALA A 740 7.62 9.47 27.72
N ASN A 741 6.63 10.36 27.90
CA ASN A 741 6.85 11.66 28.55
C ASN A 741 7.15 11.53 30.05
N ASN A 742 6.67 10.46 30.70
CA ASN A 742 6.84 10.23 32.13
C ASN A 742 7.71 9.01 32.43
N PHE A 743 8.56 8.57 31.49
CA PHE A 743 9.31 7.33 31.61
C PHE A 743 10.12 7.24 32.88
N ASP A 744 10.86 8.30 33.24
CA ASP A 744 11.80 8.29 34.38
C ASP A 744 11.09 8.04 35.72
N THR A 745 9.83 8.45 35.86
CA THR A 745 9.00 8.21 37.05
C THR A 745 8.19 6.90 36.98
N GLN A 746 7.92 6.37 35.78
CA GLN A 746 7.08 5.20 35.55
C GLN A 746 7.88 3.94 35.15
N ALA A 747 9.20 4.02 35.01
CA ALA A 747 10.03 2.95 34.49
C ALA A 747 9.81 1.61 35.19
N GLU A 748 9.78 1.60 36.53
CA GLU A 748 9.55 0.37 37.29
C GLU A 748 8.17 -0.24 37.05
N THR A 749 7.13 0.58 36.93
CA THR A 749 5.77 0.15 36.61
C THR A 749 5.70 -0.43 35.18
N ILE A 750 6.34 0.22 34.21
CA ILE A 750 6.41 -0.25 32.81
C ILE A 750 7.10 -1.61 32.76
N ILE A 751 8.25 -1.74 33.41
CA ILE A 751 9.03 -2.99 33.49
C ILE A 751 8.20 -4.10 34.14
N ALA A 752 7.57 -3.84 35.27
CA ALA A 752 6.75 -4.80 35.98
C ALA A 752 5.56 -5.30 35.13
N ASN A 753 4.88 -4.38 34.44
CA ASN A 753 3.73 -4.71 33.60
C ASN A 753 4.16 -5.47 32.33
N LEU A 754 5.24 -5.09 31.65
CA LEU A 754 5.79 -5.85 30.51
C LEU A 754 6.22 -7.26 30.94
N THR A 755 6.93 -7.39 32.07
CA THR A 755 7.37 -8.67 32.61
C THR A 755 6.16 -9.57 32.92
N LYS A 756 5.15 -9.02 33.62
CA LYS A 756 3.93 -9.75 33.96
C LYS A 756 3.16 -10.17 32.69
N THR A 757 3.06 -9.28 31.70
CA THR A 757 2.41 -9.57 30.42
C THR A 757 3.11 -10.74 29.71
N ALA A 758 4.44 -10.71 29.60
CA ALA A 758 5.21 -11.76 28.96
C ALA A 758 5.09 -13.11 29.71
N GLN A 759 5.16 -13.09 31.06
CA GLN A 759 5.04 -14.30 31.90
C GLN A 759 3.68 -14.99 31.78
N LEU A 760 2.60 -14.22 31.62
CA LEU A 760 1.26 -14.77 31.46
C LEU A 760 1.01 -15.26 30.02
N LEU A 761 1.55 -14.58 29.02
CA LEU A 761 1.36 -14.93 27.61
C LEU A 761 2.19 -16.14 27.20
N PHE A 762 3.51 -16.09 27.41
CA PHE A 762 4.45 -17.01 26.77
C PHE A 762 4.60 -18.31 27.58
N THR A 763 3.50 -19.05 27.64
CA THR A 763 3.46 -20.33 28.31
C THR A 763 3.08 -21.44 27.33
N ARG A 764 3.54 -22.64 27.57
CA ARG A 764 3.28 -23.82 26.75
C ARG A 764 1.78 -24.09 26.58
N ASP A 765 1.02 -23.97 27.66
CA ASP A 765 -0.40 -24.35 27.68
C ASP A 765 -1.29 -23.24 27.03
N ASN A 766 -0.72 -22.04 26.75
CA ASN A 766 -1.39 -20.94 26.07
C ASN A 766 -1.01 -20.84 24.57
N LEU A 767 -0.18 -21.76 24.07
CA LEU A 767 0.38 -21.73 22.72
C LEU A 767 -0.43 -22.59 21.75
N ILE A 768 -0.73 -22.01 20.58
CA ILE A 768 -1.08 -22.73 19.35
C ILE A 768 -0.04 -22.35 18.30
N ALA A 769 0.62 -23.33 17.68
CA ALA A 769 1.58 -23.10 16.62
C ALA A 769 0.97 -23.31 15.23
N GLN A 770 1.51 -22.61 14.22
CA GLN A 770 1.15 -22.81 12.82
C GLN A 770 2.42 -22.96 11.99
N CYS A 771 2.37 -23.87 11.03
CA CYS A 771 3.39 -24.07 10.02
C CYS A 771 2.78 -24.08 8.62
N THR A 772 3.37 -23.28 7.71
CA THR A 772 3.15 -23.42 6.27
C THR A 772 4.45 -23.83 5.62
N CYS A 773 4.52 -25.02 5.05
CA CYS A 773 5.69 -25.51 4.31
C CYS A 773 5.33 -26.72 3.44
N GLY A 774 6.27 -27.11 2.58
CA GLY A 774 6.18 -28.35 1.82
C GLY A 774 6.32 -29.59 2.67
N LYS A 775 5.75 -30.70 2.24
CA LYS A 775 5.83 -31.99 2.93
C LYS A 775 7.25 -32.45 3.29
N PRO A 776 8.29 -32.26 2.41
CA PRO A 776 9.66 -32.62 2.75
C PRO A 776 10.23 -31.87 3.96
N ASP A 777 9.77 -30.63 4.21
CA ASP A 777 10.29 -29.72 5.22
C ASP A 777 9.64 -29.94 6.60
N GLN A 778 8.51 -30.64 6.65
CA GLN A 778 7.70 -30.84 7.85
C GLN A 778 8.46 -31.51 9.00
N SER A 779 9.29 -32.53 8.71
CA SER A 779 10.02 -33.26 9.73
C SER A 779 11.04 -32.39 10.47
N THR A 780 11.76 -31.56 9.74
CA THR A 780 12.69 -30.57 10.33
C THR A 780 11.94 -29.61 11.25
N PHE A 781 10.81 -29.07 10.77
CA PHE A 781 9.98 -28.16 11.55
C PHE A 781 9.48 -28.82 12.86
N THR A 782 8.91 -30.01 12.79
CA THR A 782 8.37 -30.69 13.98
C THR A 782 9.44 -31.02 15.01
N GLY A 783 10.64 -31.44 14.59
CA GLY A 783 11.76 -31.68 15.50
C GLY A 783 12.27 -30.39 16.18
N SER A 784 12.34 -29.29 15.47
CA SER A 784 12.72 -27.97 16.03
C SER A 784 11.64 -27.44 16.99
N MET A 785 10.37 -27.57 16.62
CA MET A 785 9.24 -27.18 17.46
C MET A 785 9.18 -27.99 18.78
N GLU A 786 9.45 -29.29 18.74
CA GLU A 786 9.46 -30.14 19.96
C GLU A 786 10.47 -29.61 20.95
N LYS A 787 11.71 -29.29 20.53
CA LYS A 787 12.72 -28.68 21.37
C LYS A 787 12.27 -27.35 21.95
N PHE A 788 11.68 -26.48 21.12
CA PHE A 788 11.15 -25.20 21.53
C PHE A 788 10.07 -25.32 22.60
N VAL A 789 9.10 -26.20 22.40
CA VAL A 789 7.99 -26.43 23.37
C VAL A 789 8.48 -26.91 24.73
N GLN A 790 9.55 -27.73 24.78
CA GLN A 790 10.10 -28.25 26.02
C GLN A 790 10.71 -27.19 26.93
N ILE A 791 11.18 -26.05 26.36
CA ILE A 791 11.81 -24.98 27.14
C ILE A 791 10.82 -23.90 27.57
N LEU A 792 9.57 -23.93 27.09
CA LEU A 792 8.55 -22.98 27.51
C LEU A 792 8.04 -23.27 28.93
N PRO A 793 7.78 -22.23 29.75
CA PRO A 793 7.14 -22.41 31.06
C PRO A 793 5.78 -23.11 30.93
N GLN A 794 5.48 -24.01 31.83
CA GLN A 794 4.17 -24.66 31.89
C GLN A 794 3.29 -23.92 32.89
N LEU A 795 2.21 -23.33 32.43
CA LEU A 795 1.24 -22.63 33.26
C LEU A 795 -0.15 -22.78 32.65
N LYS A 796 -1.07 -23.34 33.41
CA LYS A 796 -2.46 -23.46 32.94
C LYS A 796 -3.09 -22.09 32.75
N PRO A 797 -3.60 -21.77 31.57
CA PRO A 797 -4.19 -20.45 31.28
C PRO A 797 -5.49 -20.24 32.12
N VAL A 798 -5.63 -19.05 32.66
CA VAL A 798 -6.85 -18.58 33.32
C VAL A 798 -7.39 -17.41 32.48
N TYR A 799 -8.45 -17.66 31.73
CA TYR A 799 -9.03 -16.65 30.86
C TYR A 799 -9.88 -15.65 31.64
N GLN A 800 -9.66 -14.37 31.37
CA GLN A 800 -10.41 -13.24 31.91
C GLN A 800 -11.62 -12.96 31.03
N GLN A 801 -12.69 -12.45 31.63
CA GLN A 801 -13.81 -11.83 30.91
C GLN A 801 -13.64 -10.32 31.01
N TRP A 802 -13.38 -9.68 29.87
CA TRP A 802 -13.29 -8.22 29.80
C TRP A 802 -14.68 -7.63 29.58
N ASN A 803 -15.07 -6.72 30.44
CA ASN A 803 -16.33 -5.96 30.30
C ASN A 803 -16.00 -4.54 29.82
N PHE A 804 -15.96 -4.34 28.53
CA PHE A 804 -15.73 -3.02 27.96
C PHE A 804 -16.94 -2.11 28.10
N ALA A 805 -16.72 -0.85 28.52
CA ALA A 805 -17.75 0.19 28.47
C ALA A 805 -17.88 0.70 27.02
N LEU A 806 -18.92 0.28 26.34
CA LEU A 806 -19.19 0.67 24.96
C LEU A 806 -20.17 1.84 24.93
N ASP A 807 -19.66 3.04 24.67
CA ASP A 807 -20.46 4.27 24.62
C ASP A 807 -20.32 4.99 23.28
N LYS A 808 -21.44 5.47 22.75
CA LYS A 808 -21.48 6.35 21.58
C LYS A 808 -20.95 7.74 21.98
N LYS A 809 -19.78 8.11 21.43
CA LYS A 809 -19.09 9.34 21.82
C LYS A 809 -19.24 10.49 20.82
N ASN A 810 -19.49 10.21 19.54
CA ASN A 810 -19.58 11.21 18.45
C ASN A 810 -18.51 12.31 18.60
N GLU A 811 -17.25 11.92 18.44
CA GLU A 811 -16.10 12.79 18.66
C GLU A 811 -15.61 13.44 17.36
N GLY A 812 -15.18 14.71 17.49
CA GLY A 812 -14.42 15.43 16.48
C GLY A 812 -12.99 15.62 16.92
N PHE A 813 -12.01 15.02 16.20
CA PHE A 813 -10.59 15.15 16.51
C PHE A 813 -9.96 16.29 15.70
N LEU A 814 -9.52 17.33 16.41
CA LEU A 814 -8.87 18.51 15.84
C LEU A 814 -7.46 18.22 15.43
N THR A 815 -7.12 18.54 14.20
CA THR A 815 -5.80 18.36 13.63
C THR A 815 -5.44 19.48 12.65
N ALA A 816 -4.15 19.57 12.28
CA ALA A 816 -3.70 20.46 11.21
C ALA A 816 -4.00 19.91 9.79
N SER A 817 -4.85 18.88 9.66
CA SER A 817 -5.27 18.36 8.37
C SER A 817 -6.02 19.40 7.55
N LYS A 818 -5.84 19.36 6.23
CA LYS A 818 -6.55 20.23 5.28
C LYS A 818 -7.89 19.64 4.82
N VAL A 819 -8.18 18.43 5.23
CA VAL A 819 -9.33 17.61 4.83
C VAL A 819 -9.89 16.84 6.02
N GLN A 820 -11.07 16.24 5.84
CA GLN A 820 -11.73 15.42 6.85
C GLN A 820 -11.66 13.93 6.47
N TYR A 821 -11.81 13.10 7.51
CA TYR A 821 -12.20 11.70 7.44
C TYR A 821 -13.49 11.56 8.25
N VAL A 822 -14.62 11.39 7.56
CA VAL A 822 -15.96 11.36 8.18
C VAL A 822 -16.46 9.93 8.13
N LEU A 823 -16.63 9.31 9.29
CA LEU A 823 -17.08 7.92 9.37
C LEU A 823 -18.35 7.81 10.24
N GLN A 824 -19.36 7.08 9.76
CA GLN A 824 -20.58 6.75 10.47
C GLN A 824 -20.89 5.27 10.35
N GLY A 825 -21.37 4.63 11.40
CA GLY A 825 -21.67 3.21 11.35
C GLY A 825 -22.30 2.68 12.65
N TYR A 826 -22.69 1.40 12.61
CA TYR A 826 -23.20 0.68 13.77
C TYR A 826 -23.14 -0.84 13.54
N ASP A 827 -23.48 -1.62 14.57
CA ASP A 827 -23.60 -3.07 14.49
C ASP A 827 -25.04 -3.48 14.19
N TYR A 828 -25.30 -4.02 12.98
CA TYR A 828 -26.65 -4.44 12.57
C TYR A 828 -27.17 -5.64 13.39
N LYS A 829 -26.29 -6.47 13.96
CA LYS A 829 -26.74 -7.60 14.82
C LYS A 829 -27.40 -7.10 16.09
N LYS A 830 -26.93 -5.98 16.66
CA LYS A 830 -27.56 -5.31 17.81
C LYS A 830 -28.94 -4.75 17.49
N LEU A 831 -29.25 -4.58 16.20
CA LEU A 831 -30.56 -4.18 15.69
C LEU A 831 -31.43 -5.37 15.29
N GLY A 832 -30.99 -6.62 15.56
CA GLY A 832 -31.74 -7.84 15.28
C GLY A 832 -31.60 -8.39 13.86
N TYR A 833 -30.76 -7.79 13.02
CA TYR A 833 -30.46 -8.27 11.66
C TYR A 833 -29.42 -9.40 11.66
N LYS A 834 -29.47 -10.23 10.62
CA LYS A 834 -28.53 -11.34 10.41
C LYS A 834 -27.74 -11.12 9.13
N TRP A 835 -26.54 -11.68 9.09
CA TRP A 835 -25.71 -11.68 7.89
C TRP A 835 -26.40 -12.43 6.74
N ASN A 836 -26.28 -11.87 5.55
CA ASN A 836 -26.58 -12.52 4.28
C ASN A 836 -25.53 -12.08 3.26
N GLY A 837 -25.00 -13.01 2.47
CA GLY A 837 -24.01 -12.73 1.42
C GLY A 837 -24.43 -11.65 0.43
N THR A 838 -25.75 -11.39 0.25
CA THR A 838 -26.29 -10.26 -0.55
C THR A 838 -25.78 -8.90 -0.04
N MET A 839 -25.45 -8.75 1.25
CA MET A 839 -24.87 -7.52 1.81
C MET A 839 -23.51 -7.16 1.19
N ARG A 840 -22.80 -8.14 0.64
CA ARG A 840 -21.56 -7.88 -0.13
C ARG A 840 -21.87 -7.14 -1.42
N VAL A 841 -22.95 -7.53 -2.10
CA VAL A 841 -23.39 -6.84 -3.33
C VAL A 841 -23.97 -5.46 -3.01
N LEU A 842 -24.69 -5.32 -1.89
CA LEU A 842 -25.12 -4.01 -1.39
C LEU A 842 -23.90 -3.09 -1.18
N ASN A 843 -22.84 -3.61 -0.57
CA ASN A 843 -21.60 -2.85 -0.38
C ASN A 843 -21.02 -2.38 -1.72
N GLN A 844 -20.99 -3.24 -2.73
CA GLN A 844 -20.52 -2.92 -4.08
C GLN A 844 -21.39 -1.82 -4.72
N VAL A 845 -22.71 -1.95 -4.67
CA VAL A 845 -23.65 -0.95 -5.19
C VAL A 845 -23.44 0.41 -4.51
N LEU A 846 -23.40 0.44 -3.18
CA LEU A 846 -23.27 1.70 -2.45
C LEU A 846 -21.93 2.38 -2.67
N SER A 847 -20.83 1.61 -2.63
CA SER A 847 -19.48 2.15 -2.76
C SER A 847 -19.17 2.63 -4.17
N THR A 848 -19.70 1.95 -5.20
CA THR A 848 -19.31 2.25 -6.59
C THR A 848 -20.31 3.14 -7.34
N ASP A 849 -21.55 3.27 -6.85
CA ASP A 849 -22.54 4.19 -7.47
C ASP A 849 -22.86 5.36 -6.56
N TRP A 850 -23.56 5.12 -5.44
CA TRP A 850 -24.10 6.20 -4.63
C TRP A 850 -23.01 7.05 -3.97
N LEU A 851 -22.12 6.41 -3.20
CA LEU A 851 -21.09 7.12 -2.43
C LEU A 851 -19.99 7.65 -3.35
N GLN A 852 -19.59 6.91 -4.38
CA GLN A 852 -18.66 7.38 -5.38
C GLN A 852 -19.14 8.68 -6.04
N ASN A 853 -20.41 8.70 -6.45
CA ASN A 853 -20.96 9.88 -7.11
C ASN A 853 -21.15 11.06 -6.13
N GLN A 854 -21.80 10.84 -4.97
CA GLN A 854 -22.15 11.93 -4.05
C GLN A 854 -20.93 12.47 -3.30
N ILE A 855 -20.03 11.61 -2.86
CA ILE A 855 -18.89 11.98 -1.99
C ILE A 855 -17.67 12.38 -2.82
N ARG A 856 -17.31 11.60 -3.86
CA ARG A 856 -16.15 11.88 -4.69
C ARG A 856 -16.47 12.83 -5.83
N VAL A 857 -17.32 12.44 -6.76
CA VAL A 857 -17.52 13.20 -8.01
C VAL A 857 -18.15 14.59 -7.74
N ILE A 858 -19.24 14.65 -6.98
CA ILE A 858 -19.94 15.90 -6.65
C ILE A 858 -19.29 16.58 -5.45
N GLY A 859 -19.00 15.81 -4.39
CA GLY A 859 -18.44 16.32 -3.14
C GLY A 859 -16.98 16.75 -3.23
N GLY A 860 -16.20 16.16 -4.16
CA GLY A 860 -14.79 16.47 -4.34
C GLY A 860 -13.86 15.79 -3.33
N ALA A 861 -14.32 14.77 -2.59
CA ALA A 861 -13.47 13.93 -1.80
C ALA A 861 -12.63 12.98 -2.68
N TYR A 862 -11.54 12.43 -2.14
CA TYR A 862 -10.79 11.40 -2.86
C TYR A 862 -11.58 10.10 -3.00
N GLY A 863 -12.40 9.74 -2.00
CA GLY A 863 -13.28 8.58 -2.07
C GLY A 863 -14.40 8.59 -1.04
N GLY A 864 -15.49 7.89 -1.37
CA GLY A 864 -16.59 7.59 -0.47
C GLY A 864 -17.00 6.13 -0.64
N PHE A 865 -17.15 5.38 0.45
CA PHE A 865 -17.41 3.94 0.41
C PHE A 865 -18.15 3.45 1.65
N SER A 866 -18.71 2.25 1.55
CA SER A 866 -19.30 1.53 2.67
C SER A 866 -18.55 0.23 2.92
N PHE A 867 -18.82 -0.38 4.06
CA PHE A 867 -18.30 -1.67 4.44
C PHE A 867 -19.34 -2.42 5.27
N PHE A 868 -19.70 -3.64 4.86
CA PHE A 868 -20.59 -4.53 5.58
C PHE A 868 -19.86 -5.84 5.87
N ALA A 869 -19.79 -6.24 7.12
CA ALA A 869 -19.06 -7.42 7.56
C ALA A 869 -19.95 -8.48 8.21
N PRO A 870 -19.59 -9.78 8.09
CA PRO A 870 -20.35 -10.87 8.71
C PRO A 870 -20.46 -10.76 10.23
N ASN A 871 -19.53 -10.07 10.88
CA ASN A 871 -19.50 -9.87 12.33
C ASN A 871 -20.46 -8.79 12.86
N GLY A 872 -21.25 -8.16 12.00
CA GLY A 872 -22.21 -7.11 12.38
C GLY A 872 -21.79 -5.69 12.03
N GLN A 873 -20.50 -5.45 11.84
CA GLN A 873 -19.97 -4.11 11.62
C GLN A 873 -20.39 -3.53 10.27
N VAL A 874 -20.94 -2.31 10.32
CA VAL A 874 -21.20 -1.47 9.13
C VAL A 874 -20.56 -0.11 9.31
N ILE A 875 -19.89 0.35 8.26
CA ILE A 875 -19.24 1.66 8.21
C ILE A 875 -19.55 2.33 6.87
N PHE A 876 -19.96 3.59 6.91
CA PHE A 876 -19.96 4.54 5.82
C PHE A 876 -18.78 5.48 6.04
N ALA A 877 -17.98 5.72 5.02
CA ALA A 877 -16.73 6.44 5.18
C ALA A 877 -16.45 7.40 4.01
N SER A 878 -15.86 8.55 4.31
CA SER A 878 -15.21 9.41 3.32
C SER A 878 -13.69 9.53 3.60
N TYR A 879 -12.93 9.70 2.53
CA TYR A 879 -11.49 9.78 2.57
C TYR A 879 -10.98 11.06 1.92
N ARG A 880 -10.17 11.86 2.65
CA ARG A 880 -9.69 13.17 2.21
C ARG A 880 -10.82 14.06 1.71
N ASP A 881 -11.82 14.24 2.54
CA ASP A 881 -13.06 14.92 2.23
C ASP A 881 -12.99 16.43 2.56
N PRO A 882 -13.30 17.35 1.65
CA PRO A 882 -13.40 18.76 1.97
C PRO A 882 -14.67 19.10 2.77
N ASN A 883 -15.66 18.18 2.85
CA ASN A 883 -16.96 18.39 3.48
C ASN A 883 -17.04 17.65 4.83
N LEU A 884 -18.07 17.95 5.63
CA LEU A 884 -18.38 17.27 6.88
C LEU A 884 -19.88 17.01 7.01
N LYS A 885 -20.68 18.06 7.25
CA LYS A 885 -22.14 17.92 7.42
C LYS A 885 -22.79 17.38 6.14
N GLU A 886 -22.40 17.89 5.01
CA GLU A 886 -22.90 17.49 3.70
C GLU A 886 -22.66 15.98 3.46
N THR A 887 -21.53 15.47 3.90
CA THR A 887 -21.16 14.06 3.83
C THR A 887 -22.05 13.20 4.73
N LEU A 888 -22.29 13.63 5.98
CA LEU A 888 -23.21 12.95 6.90
C LEU A 888 -24.66 12.96 6.36
N ASP A 889 -25.08 14.06 5.70
CA ASP A 889 -26.40 14.16 5.07
C ASP A 889 -26.51 13.22 3.86
N ASN A 890 -25.45 13.07 3.06
CA ASN A 890 -25.37 12.10 1.96
C ASN A 890 -25.44 10.65 2.46
N TYR A 891 -24.83 10.33 3.61
CA TYR A 891 -25.01 9.01 4.23
C TYR A 891 -26.46 8.75 4.58
N LYS A 892 -27.14 9.70 5.23
CA LYS A 892 -28.58 9.56 5.56
C LYS A 892 -29.46 9.38 4.33
N ALA A 893 -29.10 10.04 3.23
CA ALA A 893 -29.84 9.92 1.96
C ALA A 893 -29.68 8.56 1.27
N THR A 894 -28.73 7.71 1.69
CA THR A 894 -28.52 6.37 1.13
C THR A 894 -29.77 5.49 1.21
N SER A 895 -30.57 5.59 2.28
CA SER A 895 -31.82 4.83 2.42
C SER A 895 -32.88 5.24 1.38
N VAL A 896 -32.91 6.53 1.02
CA VAL A 896 -33.82 7.06 -0.03
C VAL A 896 -33.36 6.60 -1.41
N TYR A 897 -32.04 6.56 -1.65
CA TYR A 897 -31.48 5.99 -2.87
C TYR A 897 -31.89 4.52 -3.03
N LEU A 898 -31.72 3.70 -1.99
CA LEU A 898 -32.09 2.28 -2.00
C LEU A 898 -33.61 2.06 -2.21
N GLN A 899 -34.45 2.92 -1.66
CA GLN A 899 -35.90 2.86 -1.89
C GLN A 899 -36.25 2.97 -3.38
N LYS A 900 -35.47 3.73 -4.13
CA LYS A 900 -35.65 3.97 -5.57
C LYS A 900 -34.72 3.10 -6.45
N PHE A 901 -33.97 2.21 -5.84
CA PHE A 901 -32.98 1.41 -6.58
C PHE A 901 -33.69 0.52 -7.61
N GLU A 902 -33.22 0.64 -8.83
CA GLU A 902 -33.61 -0.18 -9.99
C GLU A 902 -32.34 -0.48 -10.79
N ALA A 903 -32.21 -1.70 -11.26
CA ALA A 903 -31.10 -2.13 -12.09
C ALA A 903 -31.58 -3.21 -13.06
N ASP A 904 -31.12 -3.18 -14.30
CA ASP A 904 -31.32 -4.24 -15.26
C ASP A 904 -30.39 -5.44 -14.99
N ASP A 905 -30.60 -6.55 -15.68
CA ASP A 905 -29.79 -7.76 -15.49
C ASP A 905 -28.29 -7.56 -15.79
N LYS A 906 -27.95 -6.67 -16.72
CA LYS A 906 -26.55 -6.36 -17.04
C LYS A 906 -25.89 -5.58 -15.92
N THR A 907 -26.58 -4.61 -15.37
CA THR A 907 -26.09 -3.81 -14.24
C THR A 907 -25.93 -4.68 -12.98
N MET A 908 -26.91 -5.57 -12.69
CA MET A 908 -26.75 -6.53 -11.59
C MET A 908 -25.61 -7.49 -11.81
N THR A 909 -25.42 -7.98 -13.06
CA THR A 909 -24.29 -8.84 -13.42
C THR A 909 -22.95 -8.15 -13.11
N ARG A 910 -22.81 -6.86 -13.41
CA ARG A 910 -21.60 -6.08 -13.07
C ARG A 910 -21.32 -6.06 -11.57
N TYR A 911 -22.32 -5.72 -10.74
CA TYR A 911 -22.14 -5.70 -9.28
C TYR A 911 -21.77 -7.09 -8.73
N ILE A 912 -22.39 -8.14 -9.24
CA ILE A 912 -22.05 -9.52 -8.86
C ILE A 912 -20.59 -9.85 -9.22
N ILE A 913 -20.16 -9.53 -10.43
CA ILE A 913 -18.79 -9.80 -10.89
C ILE A 913 -17.77 -9.04 -10.03
N GLY A 914 -17.98 -7.75 -9.79
CA GLY A 914 -17.10 -6.97 -8.93
C GLY A 914 -17.03 -7.50 -7.49
N THR A 915 -18.18 -7.95 -6.94
CA THR A 915 -18.21 -8.59 -5.62
C THR A 915 -17.44 -9.91 -5.60
N ILE A 916 -17.53 -10.71 -6.67
CA ILE A 916 -16.75 -11.96 -6.80
C ILE A 916 -15.27 -11.68 -7.00
N SER A 917 -14.90 -10.63 -7.73
CA SER A 917 -13.51 -10.20 -7.86
C SER A 917 -12.85 -9.95 -6.50
N ASP A 918 -13.55 -9.27 -5.58
CA ASP A 918 -13.07 -9.04 -4.22
C ASP A 918 -12.89 -10.34 -3.41
N LEU A 919 -13.72 -11.35 -3.68
CA LEU A 919 -13.64 -12.66 -3.01
C LEU A 919 -12.52 -13.57 -3.56
N ASP A 920 -12.21 -13.45 -4.84
CA ASP A 920 -11.32 -14.36 -5.59
C ASP A 920 -9.90 -13.78 -5.78
N GLN A 921 -9.45 -12.90 -4.89
CA GLN A 921 -8.10 -12.34 -4.99
C GLN A 921 -7.03 -13.44 -4.86
N PRO A 922 -5.96 -13.41 -5.68
CA PRO A 922 -4.90 -14.40 -5.61
C PRO A 922 -4.18 -14.36 -4.26
N LEU A 923 -3.84 -15.53 -3.73
CA LEU A 923 -3.16 -15.67 -2.44
C LEU A 923 -1.82 -16.39 -2.61
N THR A 924 -0.81 -15.91 -1.89
CA THR A 924 0.49 -16.58 -1.78
C THR A 924 0.39 -17.84 -0.91
N PRO A 925 1.41 -18.75 -0.95
CA PRO A 925 1.47 -19.89 -0.06
C PRO A 925 1.30 -19.52 1.42
N SER A 926 1.99 -18.48 1.89
CA SER A 926 1.89 -18.02 3.28
C SER A 926 0.49 -17.46 3.60
N GLN A 927 -0.11 -16.69 2.70
CA GLN A 927 -1.46 -16.14 2.85
C GLN A 927 -2.53 -17.23 2.88
N LYS A 928 -2.40 -18.30 2.09
CA LYS A 928 -3.31 -19.46 2.14
C LYS A 928 -3.27 -20.15 3.50
N GLY A 929 -2.05 -20.33 4.06
CA GLY A 929 -1.88 -20.84 5.43
C GLY A 929 -2.53 -19.95 6.49
N ASN A 930 -2.36 -18.63 6.38
CA ASN A 930 -2.98 -17.66 7.29
C ASN A 930 -4.51 -17.65 7.18
N MET A 931 -5.05 -17.79 5.96
CA MET A 931 -6.49 -17.90 5.74
C MET A 931 -7.06 -19.18 6.35
N ALA A 932 -6.36 -20.31 6.20
CA ALA A 932 -6.76 -21.57 6.82
C ALA A 932 -6.80 -21.48 8.36
N VAL A 933 -5.82 -20.79 8.97
CA VAL A 933 -5.81 -20.53 10.42
C VAL A 933 -6.94 -19.60 10.85
N ARG A 934 -7.24 -18.58 10.05
CA ARG A 934 -8.37 -17.69 10.29
C ARG A 934 -9.69 -18.49 10.33
N TYR A 935 -9.92 -19.37 9.35
CA TYR A 935 -11.10 -20.25 9.34
C TYR A 935 -11.15 -21.15 10.58
N TYR A 936 -10.01 -21.64 11.04
CA TYR A 936 -9.92 -22.44 12.27
C TYR A 936 -10.38 -21.67 13.50
N PHE A 937 -9.84 -20.45 13.75
CA PHE A 937 -10.22 -19.65 14.92
C PHE A 937 -11.65 -19.10 14.83
N GLU A 938 -12.09 -18.69 13.65
CA GLU A 938 -13.44 -18.14 13.44
C GLU A 938 -14.52 -19.23 13.33
N LYS A 939 -14.13 -20.53 13.33
CA LYS A 939 -15.03 -21.68 13.12
C LYS A 939 -15.82 -21.57 11.79
N THR A 940 -15.22 -20.94 10.79
CA THR A 940 -15.81 -20.83 9.47
C THR A 940 -15.80 -22.20 8.78
N SER A 941 -16.91 -22.60 8.16
CA SER A 941 -17.03 -23.84 7.41
C SER A 941 -17.02 -23.62 5.89
N PRO A 942 -16.67 -24.64 5.07
CA PRO A 942 -16.79 -24.54 3.62
C PRO A 942 -18.23 -24.30 3.16
N ASP A 943 -19.23 -24.81 3.89
CA ASP A 943 -20.65 -24.62 3.54
C ASP A 943 -21.05 -23.14 3.72
N GLN A 944 -20.61 -22.48 4.80
CA GLN A 944 -20.87 -21.04 5.00
C GLN A 944 -20.28 -20.19 3.88
N LEU A 945 -19.04 -20.47 3.43
CA LEU A 945 -18.43 -19.75 2.31
C LEU A 945 -19.19 -19.99 1.00
N GLN A 946 -19.64 -21.22 0.78
CA GLN A 946 -20.41 -21.59 -0.40
C GLN A 946 -21.83 -20.96 -0.37
N GLU A 947 -22.47 -20.89 0.79
CA GLU A 947 -23.75 -20.20 0.99
C GLU A 947 -23.61 -18.71 0.67
N ASP A 948 -22.59 -18.03 1.23
CA ASP A 948 -22.29 -16.62 0.96
C ASP A 948 -22.07 -16.39 -0.54
N ARG A 949 -21.22 -17.19 -1.18
CA ARG A 949 -20.98 -17.09 -2.63
C ARG A 949 -22.24 -17.34 -3.45
N SER A 950 -23.05 -18.30 -3.05
CA SER A 950 -24.32 -18.61 -3.74
C SER A 950 -25.34 -17.50 -3.59
N ALA A 951 -25.36 -16.80 -2.44
CA ALA A 951 -26.19 -15.62 -2.22
C ALA A 951 -25.76 -14.46 -3.13
N VAL A 952 -24.46 -14.21 -3.23
CA VAL A 952 -23.89 -13.20 -4.16
C VAL A 952 -24.29 -13.49 -5.61
N LEU A 953 -24.13 -14.74 -6.09
CA LEU A 953 -24.40 -15.12 -7.49
C LEU A 953 -25.89 -15.06 -7.86
N LYS A 954 -26.82 -15.09 -6.89
CA LYS A 954 -28.28 -15.13 -7.11
C LYS A 954 -29.00 -13.83 -6.79
N VAL A 955 -28.30 -12.79 -6.36
CA VAL A 955 -28.89 -11.53 -5.93
C VAL A 955 -29.67 -10.85 -7.06
N LYS A 956 -30.81 -10.24 -6.69
CA LYS A 956 -31.71 -9.51 -7.59
C LYS A 956 -31.85 -8.05 -7.13
N PRO A 957 -32.28 -7.13 -8.00
CA PRO A 957 -32.51 -5.72 -7.63
C PRO A 957 -33.44 -5.56 -6.42
N ALA A 958 -34.47 -6.41 -6.30
CA ALA A 958 -35.38 -6.40 -5.16
C ALA A 958 -34.67 -6.68 -3.83
N ASP A 959 -33.71 -7.62 -3.82
CA ASP A 959 -32.98 -7.97 -2.60
C ASP A 959 -32.14 -6.78 -2.08
N ILE A 960 -31.58 -5.97 -2.99
CA ILE A 960 -30.85 -4.74 -2.66
C ILE A 960 -31.81 -3.66 -2.14
N LYS A 961 -32.95 -3.49 -2.80
CA LYS A 961 -33.99 -2.53 -2.40
C LYS A 961 -34.55 -2.83 -1.00
N ASP A 962 -34.76 -4.10 -0.68
CA ASP A 962 -35.31 -4.55 0.62
C ASP A 962 -34.34 -4.23 1.79
N MET A 963 -33.03 -4.00 1.51
CA MET A 963 -32.06 -3.57 2.52
C MET A 963 -32.17 -2.09 2.90
N GLN A 964 -33.05 -1.31 2.29
CA GLN A 964 -33.27 0.10 2.62
C GLN A 964 -33.55 0.31 4.12
N LYS A 965 -34.36 -0.57 4.72
CA LYS A 965 -34.72 -0.47 6.15
C LYS A 965 -33.48 -0.75 7.03
N LEU A 966 -32.69 -1.77 6.73
CA LEU A 966 -31.44 -2.08 7.42
C LEU A 966 -30.50 -0.85 7.44
N VAL A 967 -30.27 -0.24 6.28
CA VAL A 967 -29.42 0.95 6.15
C VAL A 967 -29.98 2.14 6.92
N ALA A 968 -31.31 2.37 6.85
CA ALA A 968 -31.97 3.43 7.61
C ALA A 968 -31.82 3.23 9.13
N ASP A 969 -32.04 2.01 9.63
CA ASP A 969 -31.94 1.68 11.05
C ASP A 969 -30.49 1.85 11.57
N ILE A 970 -29.49 1.46 10.79
CA ILE A 970 -28.06 1.67 11.11
C ILE A 970 -27.74 3.16 11.22
N LEU A 971 -28.08 3.94 10.19
CA LEU A 971 -27.74 5.36 10.13
C LEU A 971 -28.54 6.20 11.16
N SER A 972 -29.76 5.74 11.56
CA SER A 972 -30.55 6.34 12.61
C SER A 972 -29.89 6.28 14.00
N GLN A 973 -28.95 5.32 14.20
CA GLN A 973 -28.20 5.24 15.46
C GLN A 973 -27.28 6.46 15.66
N ASN A 974 -27.01 7.19 14.58
CA ASN A 974 -26.23 8.43 14.58
C ASN A 974 -24.88 8.29 15.35
N ALA A 975 -24.20 7.16 15.19
CA ALA A 975 -22.87 6.92 15.73
C ALA A 975 -21.83 7.28 14.67
N PHE A 976 -21.04 8.33 14.89
CA PHE A 976 -20.05 8.80 13.95
C PHE A 976 -18.78 9.33 14.65
N CYS A 977 -17.69 9.38 13.92
CA CYS A 977 -16.42 9.91 14.35
C CYS A 977 -15.78 10.69 13.19
N VAL A 978 -15.20 11.83 13.50
CA VAL A 978 -14.54 12.69 12.52
C VAL A 978 -13.11 13.01 12.97
N TYR A 979 -12.18 12.89 12.06
CA TYR A 979 -10.80 13.36 12.20
C TYR A 979 -10.56 14.39 11.09
N GLY A 980 -10.10 15.60 11.42
CA GLY A 980 -9.92 16.56 10.35
C GLY A 980 -9.48 17.94 10.74
N ASN A 981 -9.75 18.87 9.82
CA ASN A 981 -9.39 20.26 9.92
C ASN A 981 -10.03 20.91 11.16
N GLU A 982 -9.21 21.56 11.96
CA GLU A 982 -9.62 22.21 13.20
C GLU A 982 -10.74 23.23 12.99
N GLU A 983 -10.59 24.15 12.06
CA GLU A 983 -11.57 25.19 11.76
C GLU A 983 -12.91 24.59 11.31
N LYS A 984 -12.88 23.62 10.40
CA LYS A 984 -14.09 22.96 9.87
C LYS A 984 -14.87 22.24 10.98
N ILE A 985 -14.19 21.53 11.89
CA ILE A 985 -14.81 20.85 13.02
C ILE A 985 -15.34 21.87 14.04
N GLN A 986 -14.59 22.94 14.37
CA GLN A 986 -15.01 23.97 15.31
C GLN A 986 -16.24 24.75 14.82
N THR A 987 -16.33 25.09 13.54
CA THR A 987 -17.50 25.77 12.96
C THR A 987 -18.76 24.90 12.98
N GLN A 988 -18.61 23.57 13.09
CA GLN A 988 -19.70 22.60 13.13
C GLN A 988 -19.74 21.81 14.45
N LYS A 989 -19.20 22.41 15.55
CA LYS A 989 -19.06 21.73 16.85
C LYS A 989 -20.36 21.17 17.44
N ASP A 990 -21.48 21.74 17.07
CA ASP A 990 -22.81 21.33 17.58
C ASP A 990 -23.23 19.93 17.06
N LEU A 991 -22.53 19.39 16.06
CA LEU A 991 -22.72 18.01 15.60
C LEU A 991 -22.16 16.99 16.61
N PHE A 992 -21.17 17.39 17.41
CA PHE A 992 -20.38 16.50 18.26
C PHE A 992 -20.83 16.52 19.72
N VAL A 993 -20.68 15.37 20.38
CA VAL A 993 -20.77 15.29 21.84
C VAL A 993 -19.48 15.86 22.45
N LYS A 994 -18.35 15.65 21.76
CA LYS A 994 -17.04 16.11 22.23
C LYS A 994 -16.13 16.46 21.05
N VAL A 995 -15.47 17.60 21.19
CA VAL A 995 -14.37 18.03 20.29
C VAL A 995 -13.07 17.95 21.05
N VAL A 996 -12.07 17.28 20.52
CA VAL A 996 -10.82 16.92 21.22
C VAL A 996 -9.61 17.25 20.36
N PRO A 997 -8.62 18.00 20.87
CA PRO A 997 -7.30 18.05 20.23
C PRO A 997 -6.68 16.65 20.19
N LEU A 998 -6.24 16.21 19.03
CA LEU A 998 -5.65 14.87 18.88
C LEU A 998 -4.29 14.79 19.58
N MET A 999 -3.45 15.78 19.36
CA MET A 999 -2.15 15.95 20.04
C MET A 999 -2.36 16.84 21.28
N LYS A 1000 -2.09 16.27 22.43
CA LYS A 1000 -2.21 16.96 23.74
C LYS A 1000 -0.90 17.58 24.13
#